data_65cced6cf2083da39be4737a3b2c7465
#
_entry.id   65cced6cf2083da39be4737a3b2c7465
#
_cell.length_a   1.000
_cell.length_b   1.000
_cell.length_c   1.000
_cell.angle_alpha   90.00
_cell.angle_beta   90.00
_cell.angle_gamma   90.00
#
_symmetry.space_group_name_H-M   'P 1'
#
loop_
_entity.id
_entity.type
_entity.pdbx_description
1 polymer ?
#
loop_
_entity_poly.entity_id
_entity_poly.type
_entity_poly.pdbx_seq_one_letter_code
_entity_poly.pdbx_strand_id
1 'polypeptide(L)'
;VFFLQFDPADVVNRALARSRIQPFELTIPSPSRRMNPPRPVCALIAAFLALASIPLGAQSPSLSNLSTRAQIGTGTNILIAGLTIGPGGSKTVLLRAAGPTLGGAPFNVPGVLADPRLEVFSGPNKIAENDNWSTPFGGATPVTPTTFSSVGAFAFGANSRDSALLVTLAPGSYTVQVSGVNDTTGVAIVEAYEASAGGGKLVNLSARAQVGTSSNILIPGIVISPGSGTRRLLIRAAGPTLGDLGVGGSLSDPQILVTNAAGTPAFSLGNDNWATPAGAAALPREVLSAAFAQAGAFSFAPTSRDSAVMVDLPPGSYTIQTSGVSNTTGVGLVEVYDLTPATPPVVTVTATRPATDESGARPGEFTFTRTGDTLTALIVRYGVGGSAINGFDYPVLGGTVTIPAGAASTAITLLPNPDVQNEGIDTVTLTVATALGYTVGPQNSATITIADSPATLYVAALRPESSAPASTSSGTATILVSESGRLASINVTFSNLSSAQVSAHLRISPTGDYLIGLPSGQVSGAQWTFTPVGPYSSADLLNALKSGNVYVGIDTANYPQGEVRGAFVQGAGTRVFTPPAPPSAVSLGNATAVDAARFLTQTTFGPTRAEIIALTGQNLDAWITAQQALPFTSHRAAIIDDRTRYGGSPSTTNFNAIH
;
A
#
# COMPACT_ATOMS: atom_id res chain seq x y z
N VAL A 1 1.45 -16.86 28.91
CA VAL A 1 0.90 -17.45 27.68
C VAL A 1 2.07 -17.76 26.77
N PHE A 2 2.61 -18.97 26.86
CA PHE A 2 3.71 -19.39 25.96
C PHE A 2 3.07 -20.05 24.74
N PHE A 3 3.22 -19.45 23.56
CA PHE A 3 3.07 -20.13 22.28
C PHE A 3 4.44 -20.67 21.88
N LEU A 4 4.52 -21.96 21.61
CA LEU A 4 5.72 -22.56 21.01
C LEU A 4 5.80 -22.10 19.57
N GLN A 5 6.85 -21.36 19.28
CA GLN A 5 7.27 -20.97 17.96
C GLN A 5 7.87 -22.18 17.26
N PHE A 6 7.14 -22.78 16.32
CA PHE A 6 7.74 -23.70 15.34
C PHE A 6 8.24 -22.87 14.16
N ASP A 7 9.55 -22.82 14.02
CA ASP A 7 10.21 -22.24 12.86
C ASP A 7 10.06 -23.19 11.67
N PRO A 8 9.40 -22.80 10.56
CA PRO A 8 9.29 -23.63 9.35
C PRO A 8 10.63 -23.98 8.72
N ALA A 9 11.72 -23.28 9.08
CA ALA A 9 13.06 -23.54 8.58
C ALA A 9 13.66 -24.86 9.12
N ASP A 10 13.20 -25.34 10.27
CA ASP A 10 13.73 -26.58 10.88
C ASP A 10 13.24 -27.86 10.15
N VAL A 11 12.12 -27.80 9.44
CA VAL A 11 11.60 -28.94 8.66
C VAL A 11 12.37 -29.13 7.35
N VAL A 12 12.84 -28.04 6.74
CA VAL A 12 13.59 -28.09 5.47
C VAL A 12 15.03 -28.57 5.70
N ASN A 13 15.64 -28.19 6.83
CA ASN A 13 17.02 -28.59 7.14
C ASN A 13 17.17 -30.06 7.54
N ARG A 14 16.13 -30.74 8.01
CA ARG A 14 16.15 -32.17 8.32
C ARG A 14 15.98 -33.07 7.08
N ALA A 15 15.38 -32.56 6.02
CA ALA A 15 15.23 -33.31 4.76
C ALA A 15 16.51 -33.32 3.91
N LEU A 16 17.39 -32.32 4.04
CA LEU A 16 18.64 -32.22 3.28
C LEU A 16 19.82 -32.96 3.89
N ALA A 17 19.71 -33.47 5.11
CA ALA A 17 20.80 -34.17 5.80
C ALA A 17 20.91 -35.70 5.49
N ARG A 18 20.10 -36.28 4.61
CA ARG A 18 20.07 -37.72 4.33
C ARG A 18 20.33 -38.15 2.90
N SER A 19 20.87 -37.31 2.02
CA SER A 19 21.34 -37.77 0.71
C SER A 19 22.84 -37.50 0.53
N ARG A 20 23.69 -38.32 1.14
CA ARG A 20 25.09 -38.48 0.72
C ARG A 20 25.09 -39.35 -0.53
N ILE A 21 25.20 -38.73 -1.69
CA ILE A 21 25.57 -39.42 -2.94
C ILE A 21 27.10 -39.39 -2.99
N GLN A 22 27.70 -40.59 -3.06
CA GLN A 22 29.13 -40.79 -3.27
C GLN A 22 29.52 -40.26 -4.65
N PRO A 23 30.71 -39.69 -4.83
CA PRO A 23 31.18 -39.26 -6.14
C PRO A 23 31.57 -40.47 -6.99
N PHE A 24 31.00 -40.57 -8.18
CA PHE A 24 31.40 -41.52 -9.22
C PHE A 24 32.53 -40.91 -10.04
N GLU A 25 33.74 -41.46 -9.96
CA GLU A 25 34.87 -41.08 -10.82
C GLU A 25 34.63 -41.59 -12.24
N LEU A 26 34.50 -40.67 -13.20
CA LEU A 26 34.51 -40.98 -14.62
C LEU A 26 35.94 -40.87 -15.14
N THR A 27 36.59 -41.98 -15.40
CA THR A 27 37.85 -42.10 -16.14
C THR A 27 37.59 -41.85 -17.63
N ILE A 28 38.21 -40.81 -18.19
CA ILE A 28 38.16 -40.48 -19.63
C ILE A 28 39.38 -41.12 -20.31
N PRO A 29 39.24 -41.98 -21.32
CA PRO A 29 40.37 -42.38 -22.18
C PRO A 29 40.54 -41.34 -23.31
N SER A 30 41.81 -41.03 -23.59
CA SER A 30 42.28 -40.07 -24.61
C SER A 30 42.09 -40.57 -26.06
N PRO A 31 42.09 -39.67 -27.06
CA PRO A 31 41.48 -39.88 -28.37
C PRO A 31 42.49 -40.33 -29.43
N SER A 32 42.07 -41.25 -30.32
CA SER A 32 42.67 -41.37 -31.65
C SER A 32 41.64 -41.86 -32.65
N ARG A 33 41.30 -41.04 -33.59
CA ARG A 33 41.06 -41.25 -35.05
C ARG A 33 39.97 -40.35 -35.60
N ARG A 34 40.36 -39.62 -36.63
CA ARG A 34 39.51 -38.80 -37.49
C ARG A 34 38.46 -39.63 -38.24
N MET A 35 37.24 -39.15 -38.34
CA MET A 35 36.40 -39.33 -39.52
C MET A 35 35.31 -38.24 -39.59
N ASN A 36 35.00 -37.82 -40.81
CA ASN A 36 34.12 -36.72 -41.22
C ASN A 36 32.62 -36.96 -40.93
N PRO A 37 31.79 -35.91 -40.97
CA PRO A 37 30.44 -35.88 -40.39
C PRO A 37 29.33 -36.34 -41.33
N PRO A 38 28.18 -36.67 -40.79
CA PRO A 38 26.92 -36.22 -41.34
C PRO A 38 26.09 -35.42 -40.34
N ARG A 39 25.42 -34.40 -40.86
CA ARG A 39 24.36 -33.60 -40.25
C ARG A 39 23.06 -34.43 -40.15
N PRO A 40 21.98 -34.05 -39.41
CA PRO A 40 21.82 -33.10 -38.30
C PRO A 40 21.11 -33.76 -37.09
N VAL A 41 21.62 -33.61 -35.89
CA VAL A 41 20.94 -34.03 -34.65
C VAL A 41 20.79 -32.90 -33.63
N CYS A 42 21.24 -31.68 -33.96
CA CYS A 42 21.18 -30.54 -33.05
C CYS A 42 19.81 -29.88 -32.92
N ALA A 43 18.77 -30.29 -33.65
CA ALA A 43 17.45 -29.66 -33.59
C ALA A 43 16.49 -30.27 -32.55
N LEU A 44 16.77 -31.44 -31.99
CA LEU A 44 15.87 -32.07 -31.01
C LEU A 44 16.25 -31.82 -29.53
N ILE A 45 17.46 -31.39 -29.21
CA ILE A 45 17.88 -31.14 -27.83
C ILE A 45 17.51 -29.71 -27.39
N ALA A 46 17.41 -28.75 -28.31
CA ALA A 46 16.95 -27.42 -28.01
C ALA A 46 15.43 -27.32 -27.74
N ALA A 47 14.64 -28.30 -28.20
CA ALA A 47 13.20 -28.34 -27.95
C ALA A 47 12.83 -28.93 -26.57
N PHE A 48 13.74 -29.69 -25.93
CA PHE A 48 13.47 -30.27 -24.60
C PHE A 48 13.91 -29.38 -23.42
N LEU A 49 14.78 -28.40 -23.65
CA LEU A 49 15.15 -27.41 -22.61
C LEU A 49 14.24 -26.20 -22.56
N ALA A 50 13.33 -26.00 -23.54
CA ALA A 50 12.38 -24.91 -23.55
C ALA A 50 11.04 -25.24 -22.84
N LEU A 51 10.85 -26.45 -22.33
CA LEU A 51 9.63 -26.84 -21.60
C LEU A 51 9.80 -26.89 -20.07
N ALA A 52 10.90 -26.43 -19.51
CA ALA A 52 11.17 -26.52 -18.06
C ALA A 52 11.16 -25.19 -17.32
N SER A 53 10.56 -24.14 -17.88
CA SER A 53 10.25 -22.93 -17.13
C SER A 53 8.76 -22.61 -17.22
N ILE A 54 7.90 -23.56 -16.80
CA ILE A 54 6.60 -23.18 -16.26
C ILE A 54 6.93 -22.47 -14.96
N PRO A 55 6.66 -21.18 -14.81
CA PRO A 55 6.74 -20.58 -13.48
C PRO A 55 5.80 -21.40 -12.61
N LEU A 56 6.33 -22.06 -11.56
CA LEU A 56 5.49 -22.58 -10.49
C LEU A 56 4.70 -21.35 -10.03
N GLY A 57 3.45 -21.23 -10.46
CA GLY A 57 2.57 -20.14 -10.06
C GLY A 57 2.60 -20.08 -8.54
N ALA A 58 3.01 -18.95 -7.98
CA ALA A 58 3.08 -18.77 -6.54
C ALA A 58 1.71 -19.15 -5.98
N GLN A 59 1.64 -20.21 -5.19
CA GLN A 59 0.39 -20.71 -4.62
C GLN A 59 -0.23 -19.58 -3.79
N SER A 60 -1.49 -19.29 -4.03
CA SER A 60 -2.23 -18.33 -3.20
C SER A 60 -2.34 -18.91 -1.77
N PRO A 61 -2.08 -18.13 -0.73
CA PRO A 61 -2.25 -18.57 0.64
C PRO A 61 -3.69 -19.03 0.89
N SER A 62 -3.94 -19.84 1.92
CA SER A 62 -5.28 -20.30 2.31
C SER A 62 -5.36 -20.42 3.84
N LEU A 63 -6.57 -20.41 4.39
CA LEU A 63 -6.78 -20.86 5.78
C LEU A 63 -6.49 -22.35 5.84
N SER A 64 -5.44 -22.74 6.56
CA SER A 64 -4.97 -24.14 6.64
C SER A 64 -5.26 -24.79 7.99
N ASN A 65 -5.46 -23.98 9.03
CA ASN A 65 -5.74 -24.44 10.37
C ASN A 65 -6.62 -23.45 11.12
N LEU A 66 -7.54 -23.96 11.91
CA LEU A 66 -8.20 -23.29 13.03
C LEU A 66 -7.97 -24.06 14.30
N SER A 67 -7.66 -23.36 15.37
CA SER A 67 -7.69 -23.88 16.73
C SER A 67 -8.54 -22.97 17.63
N THR A 68 -9.18 -23.54 18.65
CA THR A 68 -9.89 -22.74 19.65
C THR A 68 -9.71 -23.32 21.03
N ARG A 69 -9.15 -22.54 21.95
CA ARG A 69 -9.06 -22.88 23.36
C ARG A 69 -10.25 -22.26 24.11
N ALA A 70 -10.94 -23.09 24.86
CA ALA A 70 -12.07 -22.67 25.70
C ALA A 70 -12.19 -23.52 26.96
N GLN A 71 -12.93 -23.01 27.94
CA GLN A 71 -13.43 -23.75 29.07
C GLN A 71 -14.64 -24.58 28.62
N ILE A 72 -14.57 -25.90 28.76
CA ILE A 72 -15.66 -26.84 28.46
C ILE A 72 -16.46 -27.04 29.73
N GLY A 73 -17.77 -26.79 29.67
CA GLY A 73 -18.74 -27.06 30.69
C GLY A 73 -19.60 -28.27 30.34
N THR A 74 -20.79 -28.33 30.93
CA THR A 74 -21.79 -29.39 30.70
C THR A 74 -23.06 -28.83 30.04
N GLY A 75 -23.89 -29.72 29.47
CA GLY A 75 -25.14 -29.35 28.81
C GLY A 75 -24.93 -28.42 27.63
N THR A 76 -25.48 -27.20 27.68
CA THR A 76 -25.32 -26.19 26.62
C THR A 76 -24.00 -25.43 26.66
N ASN A 77 -23.19 -25.61 27.71
CA ASN A 77 -21.93 -24.90 27.92
C ASN A 77 -20.72 -25.67 27.40
N ILE A 78 -20.92 -26.58 26.44
CA ILE A 78 -19.85 -27.24 25.70
C ILE A 78 -19.24 -26.32 24.66
N LEU A 79 -18.07 -26.67 24.13
CA LEU A 79 -17.47 -25.97 22.99
C LEU A 79 -18.13 -26.50 21.69
N ILE A 80 -18.66 -25.58 20.90
CA ILE A 80 -19.20 -25.87 19.57
C ILE A 80 -18.41 -25.12 18.54
N ALA A 81 -17.65 -25.85 17.73
CA ALA A 81 -16.95 -25.29 16.58
C ALA A 81 -17.74 -25.57 15.30
N GLY A 82 -17.76 -24.59 14.40
CA GLY A 82 -18.31 -24.74 13.05
C GLY A 82 -17.21 -24.65 12.03
N LEU A 83 -17.34 -25.38 10.95
CA LEU A 83 -16.45 -25.27 9.79
C LEU A 83 -17.26 -25.38 8.51
N THR A 84 -16.83 -24.68 7.46
CA THR A 84 -17.43 -24.77 6.12
C THR A 84 -16.38 -25.10 5.09
N ILE A 85 -16.67 -26.16 4.32
CA ILE A 85 -15.91 -26.53 3.13
C ILE A 85 -16.53 -25.81 1.93
N GLY A 86 -15.76 -24.93 1.30
CA GLY A 86 -16.17 -24.24 0.08
C GLY A 86 -16.23 -25.14 -1.15
N PRO A 87 -16.67 -24.62 -2.30
CA PRO A 87 -16.71 -25.35 -3.55
C PRO A 87 -15.32 -25.81 -4.00
N GLY A 88 -15.24 -26.83 -4.88
CA GLY A 88 -14.00 -27.38 -5.41
C GLY A 88 -13.78 -28.86 -5.10
N GLY A 89 -14.77 -29.53 -4.51
CA GLY A 89 -14.72 -30.97 -4.18
C GLY A 89 -14.56 -31.24 -2.69
N SER A 90 -14.55 -32.51 -2.32
CA SER A 90 -14.38 -32.94 -0.93
C SER A 90 -13.00 -32.60 -0.37
N LYS A 91 -12.94 -32.36 0.94
CA LYS A 91 -11.71 -32.03 1.69
C LYS A 91 -11.53 -33.00 2.85
N THR A 92 -10.34 -33.60 2.96
CA THR A 92 -9.99 -34.37 4.16
C THR A 92 -9.48 -33.40 5.23
N VAL A 93 -10.08 -33.48 6.42
CA VAL A 93 -9.80 -32.61 7.57
C VAL A 93 -9.43 -33.48 8.75
N LEU A 94 -8.35 -33.13 9.44
CA LEU A 94 -8.04 -33.66 10.77
C LEU A 94 -8.70 -32.77 11.80
N LEU A 95 -9.61 -33.35 12.60
CA LEU A 95 -10.26 -32.71 13.74
C LEU A 95 -9.70 -33.28 15.02
N ARG A 96 -9.39 -32.45 16.01
CA ARG A 96 -8.79 -32.87 17.28
C ARG A 96 -9.43 -32.12 18.45
N ALA A 97 -9.53 -32.79 19.59
CA ALA A 97 -9.82 -32.16 20.86
C ALA A 97 -8.75 -32.57 21.87
N ALA A 98 -7.88 -31.61 22.21
CA ALA A 98 -6.79 -31.81 23.17
C ALA A 98 -7.22 -31.31 24.55
N GLY A 99 -7.11 -32.18 25.53
CA GLY A 99 -7.31 -31.90 26.95
C GLY A 99 -6.10 -32.39 27.77
N PRO A 100 -5.93 -33.71 27.97
CA PRO A 100 -4.84 -34.28 28.77
C PRO A 100 -3.45 -33.82 28.31
N THR A 101 -3.17 -33.81 27.02
CA THR A 101 -1.88 -33.36 26.47
C THR A 101 -1.55 -31.91 26.85
N LEU A 102 -2.54 -31.04 27.01
CA LEU A 102 -2.32 -29.64 27.39
C LEU A 102 -1.85 -29.49 28.86
N GLY A 103 -2.20 -30.44 29.73
CA GLY A 103 -1.81 -30.42 31.14
C GLY A 103 -0.34 -30.74 31.36
N GLY A 104 0.31 -31.43 30.39
CA GLY A 104 1.73 -31.78 30.45
C GLY A 104 2.65 -30.72 29.81
N ALA A 105 3.95 -30.93 30.00
CA ALA A 105 4.96 -30.13 29.29
C ALA A 105 4.84 -30.32 27.77
N PRO A 106 5.05 -29.29 26.94
CA PRO A 106 5.51 -27.92 27.28
C PRO A 106 4.37 -26.95 27.64
N PHE A 107 3.10 -27.38 27.57
CA PHE A 107 1.95 -26.48 27.68
C PHE A 107 1.62 -26.10 29.14
N ASN A 108 1.61 -27.08 30.04
CA ASN A 108 1.35 -26.89 31.49
C ASN A 108 0.08 -26.08 31.78
N VAL A 109 -1.00 -26.30 31.03
CA VAL A 109 -2.28 -25.64 31.23
C VAL A 109 -2.98 -26.22 32.45
N PRO A 110 -3.33 -25.43 33.45
CA PRO A 110 -4.05 -25.95 34.63
C PRO A 110 -5.52 -26.21 34.31
N GLY A 111 -6.14 -27.19 35.01
CA GLY A 111 -7.56 -27.48 34.92
C GLY A 111 -8.01 -27.97 33.54
N VAL A 112 -7.18 -28.76 32.87
CA VAL A 112 -7.52 -29.34 31.56
C VAL A 112 -8.66 -30.34 31.64
N LEU A 113 -9.41 -30.47 30.56
CA LEU A 113 -10.43 -31.50 30.37
C LEU A 113 -9.74 -32.88 30.34
N ALA A 114 -10.13 -33.76 31.27
CA ALA A 114 -9.42 -35.04 31.47
C ALA A 114 -9.71 -36.09 30.38
N ASP A 115 -10.84 -35.99 29.71
CA ASP A 115 -11.32 -36.98 28.74
C ASP A 115 -12.26 -36.28 27.73
N PRO A 116 -11.72 -35.61 26.68
CA PRO A 116 -12.51 -34.91 25.68
C PRO A 116 -13.16 -35.86 24.69
N ARG A 117 -14.45 -35.68 24.44
CA ARG A 117 -15.20 -36.35 23.38
C ARG A 117 -15.47 -35.37 22.26
N LEU A 118 -15.20 -35.80 21.02
CA LEU A 118 -15.40 -35.05 19.80
C LEU A 118 -16.49 -35.69 18.95
N GLU A 119 -17.53 -34.92 18.58
CA GLU A 119 -18.63 -35.36 17.72
C GLU A 119 -18.77 -34.40 16.54
N VAL A 120 -18.97 -34.96 15.34
CA VAL A 120 -19.10 -34.20 14.08
C VAL A 120 -20.49 -34.38 13.51
N PHE A 121 -21.13 -33.28 13.14
CA PHE A 121 -22.50 -33.25 12.63
C PHE A 121 -22.56 -32.58 11.24
N SER A 122 -23.44 -33.10 10.38
CA SER A 122 -23.92 -32.48 9.16
C SER A 122 -25.42 -32.18 9.34
N GLY A 123 -25.75 -30.89 9.59
CA GLY A 123 -27.04 -30.52 10.07
C GLY A 123 -27.38 -31.24 11.40
N PRO A 124 -28.53 -31.94 11.51
CA PRO A 124 -28.90 -32.68 12.73
C PRO A 124 -28.24 -34.07 12.84
N ASN A 125 -27.57 -34.54 11.80
CA ASN A 125 -27.05 -35.90 11.73
C ASN A 125 -25.63 -35.98 12.23
N LYS A 126 -25.36 -36.81 13.25
CA LYS A 126 -24.00 -37.16 13.67
C LYS A 126 -23.36 -38.06 12.62
N ILE A 127 -22.23 -37.66 12.09
CA ILE A 127 -21.52 -38.37 11.01
C ILE A 127 -20.20 -39.03 11.46
N ALA A 128 -19.61 -38.56 12.59
CA ALA A 128 -18.40 -39.13 13.17
C ALA A 128 -18.29 -38.79 14.65
N GLU A 129 -17.59 -39.61 15.43
CA GLU A 129 -17.24 -39.31 16.82
C GLU A 129 -15.95 -40.02 17.24
N ASN A 130 -15.28 -39.50 18.25
CA ASN A 130 -14.12 -40.14 18.91
C ASN A 130 -13.94 -39.56 20.32
N ASP A 131 -13.51 -40.42 21.27
CA ASP A 131 -13.10 -40.01 22.62
C ASP A 131 -11.69 -40.39 22.98
N ASN A 132 -11.03 -41.23 22.16
CA ASN A 132 -9.64 -41.65 22.34
C ASN A 132 -8.97 -41.80 20.97
N TRP A 133 -8.05 -40.91 20.65
CA TRP A 133 -7.45 -40.77 19.33
C TRP A 133 -6.83 -42.04 18.75
N SER A 134 -6.27 -42.91 19.61
CA SER A 134 -5.60 -44.17 19.21
C SER A 134 -6.59 -45.31 18.93
N THR A 135 -7.88 -45.14 19.26
CA THR A 135 -8.92 -46.14 19.06
C THR A 135 -10.00 -45.61 18.12
N PRO A 136 -9.91 -45.88 16.81
CA PRO A 136 -10.94 -45.39 15.86
C PRO A 136 -12.31 -45.99 16.19
N PHE A 137 -13.34 -45.11 16.12
CA PHE A 137 -14.72 -45.50 16.37
C PHE A 137 -15.48 -45.63 15.04
N GLY A 138 -16.34 -46.61 14.92
CA GLY A 138 -17.35 -46.72 13.85
C GLY A 138 -16.78 -46.87 12.43
N GLY A 139 -15.61 -47.45 12.25
CA GLY A 139 -14.99 -47.63 10.92
C GLY A 139 -14.28 -46.40 10.37
N ALA A 140 -14.03 -45.39 11.22
CA ALA A 140 -13.25 -44.20 10.85
C ALA A 140 -11.80 -44.57 10.46
N THR A 141 -11.20 -43.77 9.58
CA THR A 141 -9.79 -43.88 9.22
C THR A 141 -8.91 -43.67 10.46
N PRO A 142 -8.01 -44.60 10.79
CA PRO A 142 -7.13 -44.46 11.93
C PRO A 142 -6.26 -43.21 11.83
N VAL A 143 -6.21 -42.41 12.89
CA VAL A 143 -5.26 -41.30 13.03
C VAL A 143 -3.94 -41.86 13.55
N THR A 144 -2.84 -41.41 12.99
CA THR A 144 -1.49 -41.86 13.34
C THR A 144 -0.61 -40.68 13.74
N PRO A 145 0.51 -40.91 14.45
CA PRO A 145 1.46 -39.82 14.72
C PRO A 145 1.96 -39.11 13.45
N THR A 146 2.07 -39.81 12.33
CA THR A 146 2.43 -39.25 11.03
C THR A 146 1.32 -38.32 10.48
N THR A 147 0.06 -38.61 10.76
CA THR A 147 -1.07 -37.70 10.42
C THR A 147 -0.90 -36.34 11.12
N PHE A 148 -0.52 -36.36 12.40
CA PHE A 148 -0.30 -35.11 13.14
C PHE A 148 0.88 -34.32 12.56
N SER A 149 2.03 -34.99 12.36
CA SER A 149 3.22 -34.30 11.85
C SER A 149 3.04 -33.77 10.42
N SER A 150 2.23 -34.42 9.58
CA SER A 150 1.98 -33.99 8.20
C SER A 150 1.26 -32.65 8.10
N VAL A 151 0.49 -32.28 9.12
CA VAL A 151 -0.24 -31.01 9.19
C VAL A 151 0.37 -30.01 10.20
N GLY A 152 1.53 -30.33 10.77
CA GLY A 152 2.19 -29.50 11.78
C GLY A 152 1.51 -29.49 13.15
N ALA A 153 0.64 -30.48 13.44
CA ALA A 153 0.01 -30.63 14.74
C ALA A 153 0.95 -31.28 15.76
N PHE A 154 0.91 -30.85 17.01
CA PHE A 154 1.67 -31.48 18.08
C PHE A 154 1.20 -32.93 18.36
N ALA A 155 2.10 -33.79 18.76
CA ALA A 155 1.78 -35.19 19.01
C ALA A 155 0.95 -35.37 20.30
N PHE A 156 0.04 -36.34 20.28
CA PHE A 156 -0.58 -36.88 21.49
C PHE A 156 0.22 -38.06 22.03
N GLY A 157 0.20 -38.26 23.33
CA GLY A 157 0.77 -39.45 23.95
C GLY A 157 0.02 -40.72 23.50
N ALA A 158 0.74 -41.83 23.31
CA ALA A 158 0.16 -43.06 22.78
C ALA A 158 -1.09 -43.56 23.52
N ASN A 159 -1.16 -43.31 24.82
CA ASN A 159 -2.28 -43.73 25.68
C ASN A 159 -3.08 -42.50 26.20
N SER A 160 -2.92 -41.35 25.54
CA SER A 160 -3.68 -40.19 25.91
C SER A 160 -5.16 -40.33 25.56
N ARG A 161 -6.01 -39.79 26.42
CA ARG A 161 -7.46 -39.71 26.18
C ARG A 161 -7.87 -38.51 25.33
N ASP A 162 -6.91 -37.81 24.72
CA ASP A 162 -7.22 -36.79 23.74
C ASP A 162 -7.98 -37.43 22.56
N SER A 163 -8.83 -36.66 21.91
CA SER A 163 -9.70 -37.14 20.83
C SER A 163 -9.23 -36.64 19.47
N ALA A 164 -9.29 -37.49 18.43
CA ALA A 164 -8.97 -37.08 17.05
C ALA A 164 -9.70 -37.91 16.00
N LEU A 165 -10.08 -37.25 14.90
CA LEU A 165 -10.76 -37.81 13.74
C LEU A 165 -10.13 -37.33 12.45
N LEU A 166 -9.95 -38.24 11.48
CA LEU A 166 -9.61 -37.91 10.10
C LEU A 166 -10.87 -38.15 9.23
N VAL A 167 -11.49 -37.10 8.75
CA VAL A 167 -12.77 -37.17 8.02
C VAL A 167 -12.67 -36.49 6.65
N THR A 168 -13.33 -37.07 5.64
CA THR A 168 -13.45 -36.46 4.31
C THR A 168 -14.85 -35.86 4.18
N LEU A 169 -14.91 -34.55 4.05
CA LEU A 169 -16.14 -33.75 4.05
C LEU A 169 -16.41 -33.19 2.66
N ALA A 170 -17.63 -33.33 2.16
CA ALA A 170 -18.09 -32.67 0.94
C ALA A 170 -18.23 -31.15 1.17
N PRO A 171 -18.33 -30.32 0.10
CA PRO A 171 -18.70 -28.91 0.26
C PRO A 171 -19.99 -28.76 1.09
N GLY A 172 -19.93 -27.91 2.12
CA GLY A 172 -21.03 -27.70 3.06
C GLY A 172 -20.55 -27.27 4.44
N SER A 173 -21.50 -27.01 5.34
CA SER A 173 -21.23 -26.60 6.71
C SER A 173 -21.38 -27.77 7.68
N TYR A 174 -20.49 -27.82 8.66
CA TYR A 174 -20.40 -28.90 9.66
C TYR A 174 -20.23 -28.30 11.05
N THR A 175 -20.76 -29.02 12.03
CA THR A 175 -20.61 -28.67 13.44
C THR A 175 -19.78 -29.72 14.16
N VAL A 176 -18.82 -29.26 14.95
CA VAL A 176 -17.94 -30.08 15.79
C VAL A 176 -18.25 -29.73 17.25
N GLN A 177 -18.72 -30.70 18.01
CA GLN A 177 -19.00 -30.53 19.44
C GLN A 177 -17.87 -31.19 20.25
N VAL A 178 -17.41 -30.47 21.28
CA VAL A 178 -16.43 -31.00 22.24
C VAL A 178 -17.04 -30.92 23.64
N SER A 179 -17.18 -32.07 24.25
CA SER A 179 -17.69 -32.25 25.61
C SER A 179 -16.73 -33.15 26.40
N GLY A 180 -16.90 -33.22 27.72
CA GLY A 180 -16.17 -34.17 28.54
C GLY A 180 -16.96 -35.49 28.69
N VAL A 181 -16.26 -36.61 28.58
CA VAL A 181 -16.85 -37.92 28.89
C VAL A 181 -17.31 -37.93 30.35
N ASN A 182 -18.50 -38.48 30.62
CA ASN A 182 -19.15 -38.47 31.93
C ASN A 182 -19.32 -37.06 32.54
N ASP A 183 -19.66 -36.08 31.71
CA ASP A 183 -19.91 -34.70 32.11
C ASP A 183 -18.71 -34.03 32.84
N THR A 184 -17.49 -34.49 32.56
CA THR A 184 -16.28 -33.84 33.06
C THR A 184 -16.12 -32.46 32.43
N THR A 185 -15.51 -31.55 33.16
CA THR A 185 -15.29 -30.16 32.75
C THR A 185 -13.82 -29.80 32.80
N GLY A 186 -13.42 -28.81 32.00
CA GLY A 186 -12.00 -28.36 31.99
C GLY A 186 -11.64 -27.58 30.73
N VAL A 187 -10.40 -27.14 30.65
CA VAL A 187 -9.87 -26.45 29.47
C VAL A 187 -9.51 -27.45 28.38
N ALA A 188 -10.00 -27.22 27.18
CA ALA A 188 -9.60 -27.99 25.99
C ALA A 188 -9.33 -27.07 24.79
N ILE A 189 -8.59 -27.58 23.79
CA ILE A 189 -8.47 -26.99 22.47
C ILE A 189 -9.15 -27.90 21.47
N VAL A 190 -10.04 -27.34 20.64
CA VAL A 190 -10.47 -27.98 19.39
C VAL A 190 -9.62 -27.44 18.23
N GLU A 191 -9.23 -28.31 17.34
CA GLU A 191 -8.39 -27.98 16.19
C GLU A 191 -8.93 -28.64 14.92
N ALA A 192 -8.91 -27.88 13.82
CA ALA A 192 -9.23 -28.37 12.47
C ALA A 192 -8.07 -28.04 11.54
N TYR A 193 -7.54 -29.05 10.85
CA TYR A 193 -6.44 -28.92 9.90
C TYR A 193 -6.84 -29.43 8.52
N GLU A 194 -6.48 -28.73 7.46
CA GLU A 194 -6.54 -29.30 6.12
C GLU A 194 -5.50 -30.45 6.00
N ALA A 195 -5.97 -31.67 5.82
CA ALA A 195 -5.14 -32.86 5.75
C ALA A 195 -4.98 -33.45 4.33
N SER A 196 -5.56 -32.81 3.31
CA SER A 196 -5.39 -33.19 1.91
C SER A 196 -5.02 -31.99 1.04
N ALA A 197 -4.17 -32.19 0.04
CA ALA A 197 -3.95 -31.23 -1.01
C ALA A 197 -5.14 -31.23 -1.99
N GLY A 198 -5.48 -30.06 -2.56
CA GLY A 198 -6.59 -29.90 -3.52
C GLY A 198 -7.98 -30.03 -2.88
N GLY A 199 -9.01 -30.08 -3.70
CA GLY A 199 -10.41 -30.07 -3.26
C GLY A 199 -10.91 -28.72 -2.77
N GLY A 200 -12.03 -28.71 -2.04
CA GLY A 200 -12.57 -27.51 -1.40
C GLY A 200 -11.60 -26.91 -0.38
N LYS A 201 -11.84 -25.68 0.01
CA LYS A 201 -11.04 -24.96 1.02
C LYS A 201 -11.87 -24.71 2.27
N LEU A 202 -11.22 -24.55 3.41
CA LEU A 202 -11.84 -23.99 4.59
C LEU A 202 -12.15 -22.51 4.33
N VAL A 203 -13.43 -22.13 4.33
CA VAL A 203 -13.87 -20.75 4.03
C VAL A 203 -14.54 -20.06 5.21
N ASN A 204 -15.02 -20.83 6.19
CA ASN A 204 -15.54 -20.31 7.45
C ASN A 204 -15.12 -21.21 8.59
N LEU A 205 -14.83 -20.59 9.71
CA LEU A 205 -14.50 -21.22 10.97
C LEU A 205 -15.16 -20.43 12.10
N SER A 206 -15.85 -21.14 12.99
CA SER A 206 -16.51 -20.51 14.13
C SER A 206 -16.31 -21.29 15.41
N ALA A 207 -16.42 -20.63 16.55
CA ALA A 207 -16.37 -21.27 17.87
C ALA A 207 -17.30 -20.57 18.85
N ARG A 208 -18.24 -21.33 19.42
CA ARG A 208 -19.11 -20.87 20.47
C ARG A 208 -18.75 -21.56 21.79
N ALA A 209 -18.49 -20.75 22.80
CA ALA A 209 -18.19 -21.24 24.15
C ALA A 209 -18.48 -20.16 25.21
N GLN A 210 -18.38 -20.55 26.47
CA GLN A 210 -18.39 -19.63 27.60
C GLN A 210 -17.12 -18.76 27.56
N VAL A 211 -17.28 -17.45 27.50
CA VAL A 211 -16.23 -16.43 27.65
C VAL A 211 -16.15 -16.01 29.11
N GLY A 212 -15.05 -16.31 29.75
CA GLY A 212 -14.75 -15.92 31.12
C GLY A 212 -13.82 -14.70 31.18
N THR A 213 -13.05 -14.61 32.26
CA THR A 213 -12.08 -13.53 32.48
C THR A 213 -10.64 -14.05 32.53
N SER A 214 -9.65 -13.16 32.39
CA SER A 214 -8.22 -13.46 32.47
C SER A 214 -7.78 -14.51 31.46
N SER A 215 -7.36 -15.71 31.88
CA SER A 215 -6.96 -16.81 31.00
C SER A 215 -8.11 -17.64 30.44
N ASN A 216 -9.34 -17.43 30.96
CA ASN A 216 -10.54 -18.20 30.58
C ASN A 216 -11.38 -17.50 29.50
N ILE A 217 -10.78 -16.63 28.73
CA ILE A 217 -11.40 -16.02 27.53
C ILE A 217 -11.41 -17.01 26.38
N LEU A 218 -12.19 -16.71 25.34
CA LEU A 218 -12.21 -17.50 24.11
C LEU A 218 -11.04 -17.09 23.21
N ILE A 219 -10.21 -18.06 22.80
CA ILE A 219 -8.96 -17.79 22.09
C ILE A 219 -8.88 -18.66 20.82
N PRO A 220 -9.53 -18.25 19.72
CA PRO A 220 -9.27 -18.83 18.41
C PRO A 220 -7.87 -18.49 17.88
N GLY A 221 -7.25 -19.49 17.25
CA GLY A 221 -6.01 -19.34 16.48
C GLY A 221 -6.28 -19.71 15.03
N ILE A 222 -5.68 -19.01 14.10
CA ILE A 222 -5.75 -19.28 12.66
C ILE A 222 -4.36 -19.33 12.06
N VAL A 223 -4.16 -20.16 11.04
CA VAL A 223 -2.95 -20.22 10.23
C VAL A 223 -3.30 -19.95 8.78
N ILE A 224 -2.62 -18.97 8.21
CA ILE A 224 -2.63 -18.68 6.78
C ILE A 224 -1.39 -19.34 6.18
N SER A 225 -1.59 -20.29 5.27
CA SER A 225 -0.51 -21.04 4.64
C SER A 225 0.45 -20.13 3.86
N PRO A 226 1.73 -20.57 3.68
CA PRO A 226 2.67 -19.85 2.82
C PRO A 226 2.13 -19.62 1.41
N GLY A 227 2.45 -18.47 0.84
CA GLY A 227 2.03 -18.08 -0.51
C GLY A 227 2.29 -16.58 -0.74
N SER A 228 1.96 -16.09 -1.93
CA SER A 228 2.06 -14.67 -2.26
C SER A 228 0.73 -13.95 -2.04
N GLY A 229 0.81 -12.76 -1.44
CA GLY A 229 -0.36 -11.90 -1.16
C GLY A 229 -0.91 -12.08 0.25
N THR A 230 -2.08 -11.52 0.49
CA THR A 230 -2.79 -11.53 1.76
C THR A 230 -4.10 -12.31 1.67
N ARG A 231 -4.68 -12.65 2.83
CA ARG A 231 -6.05 -13.14 2.97
C ARG A 231 -6.92 -12.08 3.62
N ARG A 232 -8.05 -11.79 2.98
CA ARG A 232 -9.06 -10.90 3.54
C ARG A 232 -9.96 -11.69 4.46
N LEU A 233 -9.87 -11.43 5.74
CA LEU A 233 -10.65 -12.10 6.75
C LEU A 233 -11.66 -11.14 7.39
N LEU A 234 -12.93 -11.55 7.42
CA LEU A 234 -13.92 -10.98 8.31
C LEU A 234 -13.89 -11.77 9.60
N ILE A 235 -13.62 -11.11 10.72
CA ILE A 235 -13.59 -11.69 12.06
C ILE A 235 -14.67 -11.01 12.88
N ARG A 236 -15.55 -11.81 13.51
CA ARG A 236 -16.70 -11.33 14.28
C ARG A 236 -16.74 -11.99 15.65
N ALA A 237 -17.21 -11.26 16.66
CA ALA A 237 -17.58 -11.82 17.94
C ALA A 237 -19.00 -11.41 18.28
N ALA A 238 -19.89 -12.38 18.28
CA ALA A 238 -21.29 -12.20 18.62
C ALA A 238 -21.55 -12.54 20.10
N GLY A 239 -22.27 -11.66 20.75
CA GLY A 239 -22.75 -11.82 22.12
C GLY A 239 -24.19 -11.34 22.25
N PRO A 240 -24.50 -10.04 22.20
CA PRO A 240 -25.86 -9.51 22.23
C PRO A 240 -26.79 -10.15 21.20
N THR A 241 -26.35 -10.23 19.93
CA THR A 241 -27.13 -10.84 18.85
C THR A 241 -27.41 -12.33 19.13
N LEU A 242 -26.50 -13.06 19.82
CA LEU A 242 -26.84 -14.44 20.24
C LEU A 242 -28.00 -14.49 21.22
N GLY A 243 -28.10 -13.51 22.13
CA GLY A 243 -29.23 -13.35 23.02
C GLY A 243 -30.53 -13.15 22.26
N ASP A 244 -30.52 -12.29 21.23
CA ASP A 244 -31.67 -12.06 20.34
C ASP A 244 -32.08 -13.33 19.57
N LEU A 245 -31.10 -14.22 19.30
CA LEU A 245 -31.32 -15.53 18.67
C LEU A 245 -31.66 -16.64 19.66
N GLY A 246 -31.92 -16.31 20.96
CA GLY A 246 -32.39 -17.23 21.97
C GLY A 246 -31.29 -17.97 22.74
N VAL A 247 -30.02 -17.58 22.64
CA VAL A 247 -28.93 -18.14 23.44
C VAL A 247 -28.94 -17.48 24.83
N GLY A 248 -29.32 -18.24 25.85
CA GLY A 248 -29.34 -17.75 27.23
C GLY A 248 -27.93 -17.48 27.77
N GLY A 249 -27.78 -16.42 28.59
CA GLY A 249 -26.49 -16.05 29.19
C GLY A 249 -25.43 -15.58 28.19
N SER A 250 -25.84 -14.99 27.07
CA SER A 250 -24.92 -14.45 26.06
C SER A 250 -24.05 -13.33 26.61
N LEU A 251 -22.84 -13.20 26.07
CA LEU A 251 -21.89 -12.14 26.42
C LEU A 251 -22.44 -10.77 26.02
N SER A 252 -22.55 -9.84 26.97
CA SER A 252 -23.24 -8.56 26.76
C SER A 252 -22.47 -7.54 25.91
N ASP A 253 -21.13 -7.64 25.87
CA ASP A 253 -20.28 -6.65 25.22
C ASP A 253 -18.94 -7.30 24.83
N PRO A 254 -18.87 -8.05 23.70
CA PRO A 254 -17.66 -8.73 23.23
C PRO A 254 -16.68 -7.75 22.60
N GLN A 255 -15.38 -7.95 22.86
CA GLN A 255 -14.30 -7.28 22.18
C GLN A 255 -13.34 -8.28 21.53
N ILE A 256 -12.77 -7.90 20.39
CA ILE A 256 -11.79 -8.68 19.63
C ILE A 256 -10.44 -7.99 19.65
N LEU A 257 -9.37 -8.77 19.90
CA LEU A 257 -7.99 -8.37 19.66
C LEU A 257 -7.31 -9.46 18.81
N VAL A 258 -6.76 -9.08 17.66
CA VAL A 258 -6.00 -10.01 16.79
C VAL A 258 -4.51 -9.72 16.95
N THR A 259 -3.72 -10.76 17.27
CA THR A 259 -2.27 -10.69 17.42
C THR A 259 -1.58 -11.68 16.48
N ASN A 260 -0.36 -11.35 16.05
CA ASN A 260 0.50 -12.27 15.31
C ASN A 260 1.22 -13.26 16.27
N ALA A 261 2.04 -14.15 15.71
CA ALA A 261 2.79 -15.15 16.49
C ALA A 261 3.74 -14.53 17.55
N ALA A 262 4.21 -13.31 17.37
CA ALA A 262 5.04 -12.59 18.33
C ALA A 262 4.20 -11.94 19.47
N GLY A 263 2.88 -12.10 19.47
CA GLY A 263 1.98 -11.45 20.42
C GLY A 263 1.76 -9.97 20.16
N THR A 264 2.27 -9.46 19.04
CA THR A 264 2.06 -8.06 18.64
C THR A 264 0.68 -7.94 17.97
N PRO A 265 -0.13 -6.90 18.29
CA PRO A 265 -1.38 -6.65 17.59
C PRO A 265 -1.16 -6.59 16.07
N ALA A 266 -1.94 -7.35 15.32
CA ALA A 266 -1.85 -7.38 13.86
C ALA A 266 -2.33 -6.06 13.23
N PHE A 267 -3.11 -5.28 13.99
CA PHE A 267 -3.51 -3.90 13.70
C PHE A 267 -3.68 -3.15 15.03
N SER A 268 -3.58 -1.84 14.99
CA SER A 268 -3.34 -1.00 16.18
C SER A 268 -4.46 -0.96 17.22
N LEU A 269 -5.65 -1.47 16.92
CA LEU A 269 -6.78 -1.49 17.87
C LEU A 269 -7.66 -2.72 17.63
N GLY A 270 -8.11 -3.35 18.72
CA GLY A 270 -9.25 -4.25 18.71
C GLY A 270 -10.54 -3.52 18.38
N ASN A 271 -11.61 -4.26 18.21
CA ASN A 271 -12.95 -3.71 18.05
C ASN A 271 -13.84 -4.20 19.19
N ASP A 272 -14.70 -3.34 19.71
CA ASP A 272 -15.72 -3.67 20.72
C ASP A 272 -17.14 -3.35 20.25
N ASN A 273 -17.29 -2.54 19.22
CA ASN A 273 -18.59 -2.15 18.67
C ASN A 273 -18.53 -2.07 17.14
N TRP A 274 -19.11 -3.03 16.46
CA TRP A 274 -18.99 -3.18 15.00
C TRP A 274 -19.48 -1.97 14.20
N ALA A 275 -20.50 -1.26 14.69
CA ALA A 275 -21.09 -0.13 13.99
C ALA A 275 -20.33 1.20 14.21
N THR A 276 -19.44 1.25 15.19
CA THR A 276 -18.61 2.41 15.51
C THR A 276 -17.13 1.99 15.62
N PRO A 277 -16.54 1.49 14.53
CA PRO A 277 -15.17 0.99 14.56
C PRO A 277 -14.22 2.13 14.85
N ALA A 278 -13.21 1.86 15.67
CA ALA A 278 -12.17 2.81 16.06
C ALA A 278 -10.80 2.41 15.49
N GLY A 279 -9.98 3.40 15.15
CA GLY A 279 -8.59 3.21 14.74
C GLY A 279 -8.35 3.19 13.22
N ALA A 280 -7.09 2.99 12.82
CA ALA A 280 -6.64 3.09 11.43
C ALA A 280 -7.22 2.02 10.48
N ALA A 281 -7.70 0.89 11.03
CA ALA A 281 -8.36 -0.18 10.27
C ALA A 281 -9.89 -0.08 10.31
N ALA A 282 -10.43 1.01 10.82
CA ALA A 282 -11.87 1.24 10.92
C ALA A 282 -12.51 1.30 9.53
N LEU A 283 -13.44 0.41 9.27
CA LEU A 283 -14.23 0.41 8.04
C LEU A 283 -15.63 0.97 8.32
N PRO A 284 -16.23 1.69 7.38
CA PRO A 284 -17.62 2.13 7.51
C PRO A 284 -18.56 0.95 7.79
N ARG A 285 -19.58 1.17 8.63
CA ARG A 285 -20.59 0.16 8.97
C ARG A 285 -21.20 -0.50 7.74
N GLU A 286 -21.44 0.27 6.68
CA GLU A 286 -22.01 -0.19 5.43
C GLU A 286 -21.13 -1.23 4.74
N VAL A 287 -19.81 -1.07 4.82
CA VAL A 287 -18.83 -2.02 4.28
C VAL A 287 -18.83 -3.32 5.07
N LEU A 288 -18.86 -3.25 6.41
CA LEU A 288 -18.97 -4.44 7.26
C LEU A 288 -20.32 -5.15 7.06
N SER A 289 -21.42 -4.41 6.92
CA SER A 289 -22.73 -4.99 6.61
C SER A 289 -22.75 -5.73 5.27
N ALA A 290 -22.11 -5.17 4.23
CA ALA A 290 -21.95 -5.85 2.95
C ALA A 290 -21.07 -7.10 3.06
N ALA A 291 -20.00 -7.04 3.87
CA ALA A 291 -19.15 -8.19 4.16
C ALA A 291 -19.91 -9.31 4.89
N PHE A 292 -20.81 -8.99 5.84
CA PHE A 292 -21.69 -9.98 6.48
C PHE A 292 -22.58 -10.68 5.45
N ALA A 293 -23.21 -9.91 4.56
CA ALA A 293 -24.05 -10.46 3.50
C ALA A 293 -23.26 -11.36 2.54
N GLN A 294 -22.05 -10.94 2.14
CA GLN A 294 -21.16 -11.75 1.28
C GLN A 294 -20.72 -13.04 1.98
N ALA A 295 -20.43 -12.98 3.28
CA ALA A 295 -20.06 -14.15 4.09
C ALA A 295 -21.22 -15.12 4.30
N GLY A 296 -22.46 -14.73 4.04
CA GLY A 296 -23.66 -15.46 4.48
C GLY A 296 -23.83 -15.44 6.00
N ALA A 297 -23.22 -14.48 6.68
CA ALA A 297 -23.29 -14.31 8.12
C ALA A 297 -24.56 -13.55 8.52
N PHE A 298 -25.16 -13.89 9.67
CA PHE A 298 -26.30 -13.14 10.19
C PHE A 298 -25.93 -11.68 10.49
N SER A 299 -26.88 -10.77 10.31
CA SER A 299 -26.66 -9.35 10.54
C SER A 299 -26.61 -9.03 12.04
N PHE A 300 -25.80 -8.03 12.40
CA PHE A 300 -25.86 -7.37 13.69
C PHE A 300 -26.76 -6.14 13.63
N ALA A 301 -27.54 -5.87 14.70
CA ALA A 301 -28.30 -4.63 14.78
C ALA A 301 -27.34 -3.42 14.82
N PRO A 302 -27.69 -2.27 14.19
CA PRO A 302 -26.82 -1.08 14.17
C PRO A 302 -26.43 -0.55 15.55
N THR A 303 -27.23 -0.83 16.57
CA THR A 303 -27.00 -0.43 17.96
C THR A 303 -26.41 -1.55 18.81
N SER A 304 -26.13 -2.70 18.20
CA SER A 304 -25.56 -3.85 18.93
C SER A 304 -24.10 -3.56 19.29
N ARG A 305 -23.71 -4.09 20.46
CA ARG A 305 -22.34 -4.11 20.96
C ARG A 305 -21.53 -5.32 20.49
N ASP A 306 -22.05 -6.09 19.55
CA ASP A 306 -21.25 -7.14 18.90
C ASP A 306 -20.01 -6.53 18.24
N SER A 307 -18.95 -7.30 18.13
CA SER A 307 -17.67 -6.84 17.59
C SER A 307 -17.41 -7.42 16.19
N ALA A 308 -16.85 -6.64 15.27
CA ALA A 308 -16.41 -7.12 13.96
C ALA A 308 -15.25 -6.30 13.41
N VAL A 309 -14.32 -6.99 12.75
CA VAL A 309 -13.24 -6.38 11.97
C VAL A 309 -13.09 -7.11 10.64
N MET A 310 -12.68 -6.39 9.59
CA MET A 310 -12.24 -6.98 8.34
C MET A 310 -10.80 -6.54 8.05
N VAL A 311 -9.90 -7.50 7.84
CA VAL A 311 -8.46 -7.27 7.74
C VAL A 311 -7.83 -8.10 6.63
N ASP A 312 -6.80 -7.56 5.98
CA ASP A 312 -5.97 -8.27 5.02
C ASP A 312 -4.68 -8.73 5.72
N LEU A 313 -4.56 -10.04 5.98
CA LEU A 313 -3.45 -10.64 6.71
C LEU A 313 -2.50 -11.40 5.76
N PRO A 314 -1.17 -11.20 5.86
CA PRO A 314 -0.19 -12.01 5.15
C PRO A 314 -0.12 -13.46 5.70
N PRO A 315 0.57 -14.38 5.00
CA PRO A 315 0.88 -15.70 5.54
C PRO A 315 1.48 -15.64 6.93
N GLY A 316 1.00 -16.51 7.83
CA GLY A 316 1.43 -16.54 9.23
C GLY A 316 0.38 -17.11 10.17
N SER A 317 0.74 -17.15 11.45
CA SER A 317 -0.14 -17.59 12.53
C SER A 317 -0.67 -16.38 13.31
N TYR A 318 -1.95 -16.39 13.61
CA TYR A 318 -2.64 -15.30 14.30
C TYR A 318 -3.50 -15.84 15.43
N THR A 319 -3.62 -15.07 16.49
CA THR A 319 -4.48 -15.35 17.63
C THR A 319 -5.57 -14.29 17.74
N ILE A 320 -6.81 -14.73 17.88
CA ILE A 320 -7.97 -13.87 18.09
C ILE A 320 -8.37 -14.01 19.57
N GLN A 321 -8.13 -12.98 20.35
CA GLN A 321 -8.55 -12.94 21.76
C GLN A 321 -9.93 -12.30 21.81
N THR A 322 -10.91 -13.05 22.36
CA THR A 322 -12.27 -12.54 22.57
C THR A 322 -12.59 -12.56 24.03
N SER A 323 -12.87 -11.39 24.57
CA SER A 323 -13.20 -11.15 25.96
C SER A 323 -14.41 -10.22 26.07
N GLY A 324 -14.99 -10.12 27.25
CA GLY A 324 -16.01 -9.11 27.51
C GLY A 324 -15.41 -7.79 27.96
N VAL A 325 -15.91 -6.69 27.43
CA VAL A 325 -15.57 -5.33 27.90
C VAL A 325 -15.88 -5.24 29.40
N SER A 326 -14.99 -4.59 30.14
CA SER A 326 -15.08 -4.47 31.60
C SER A 326 -15.20 -5.82 32.35
N ASN A 327 -14.58 -6.88 31.81
CA ASN A 327 -14.60 -8.24 32.37
C ASN A 327 -16.01 -8.87 32.45
N THR A 328 -16.93 -8.47 31.58
CA THR A 328 -18.20 -9.16 31.43
C THR A 328 -17.98 -10.60 30.94
N THR A 329 -18.86 -11.51 31.35
CA THR A 329 -18.78 -12.94 31.00
C THR A 329 -20.08 -13.42 30.39
N GLY A 330 -20.03 -14.49 29.58
CA GLY A 330 -21.20 -15.04 28.95
C GLY A 330 -20.87 -15.91 27.75
N VAL A 331 -21.88 -16.49 27.11
CA VAL A 331 -21.69 -17.27 25.88
C VAL A 331 -21.39 -16.33 24.73
N GLY A 332 -20.24 -16.52 24.09
CA GLY A 332 -19.81 -15.80 22.90
C GLY A 332 -19.58 -16.71 21.70
N LEU A 333 -19.78 -16.19 20.51
CA LEU A 333 -19.46 -16.86 19.24
C LEU A 333 -18.42 -16.02 18.49
N VAL A 334 -17.30 -16.62 18.18
CA VAL A 334 -16.31 -16.03 17.25
C VAL A 334 -16.44 -16.68 15.90
N GLU A 335 -16.40 -15.90 14.85
CA GLU A 335 -16.49 -16.37 13.47
C GLU A 335 -15.37 -15.74 12.65
N VAL A 336 -14.76 -16.54 11.78
CA VAL A 336 -13.74 -16.13 10.81
C VAL A 336 -14.19 -16.55 9.42
N TYR A 337 -14.33 -15.63 8.51
CA TYR A 337 -14.68 -15.87 7.11
C TYR A 337 -13.56 -15.42 6.19
N ASP A 338 -13.17 -16.27 5.26
CA ASP A 338 -12.26 -15.90 4.17
C ASP A 338 -13.06 -15.24 3.03
N LEU A 339 -12.99 -13.92 2.95
CA LEU A 339 -13.61 -13.10 1.91
C LEU A 339 -12.61 -12.71 0.81
N THR A 340 -11.48 -13.39 0.72
CA THR A 340 -10.49 -13.11 -0.33
C THR A 340 -11.11 -13.38 -1.71
N PRO A 341 -11.14 -12.38 -2.61
CA PRO A 341 -11.69 -12.57 -3.94
C PRO A 341 -10.97 -13.73 -4.68
N ALA A 342 -11.73 -14.54 -5.39
CA ALA A 342 -11.17 -15.63 -6.19
C ALA A 342 -10.24 -15.12 -7.29
N THR A 343 -10.52 -13.92 -7.81
CA THR A 343 -9.70 -13.20 -8.79
C THR A 343 -9.43 -11.78 -8.26
N PRO A 344 -8.18 -11.29 -8.34
CA PRO A 344 -7.89 -9.90 -8.00
C PRO A 344 -8.69 -8.93 -8.87
N PRO A 345 -9.10 -7.76 -8.34
CA PRO A 345 -9.73 -6.73 -9.15
C PRO A 345 -8.82 -6.31 -10.31
N VAL A 346 -9.42 -5.99 -11.46
CA VAL A 346 -8.70 -5.46 -12.62
C VAL A 346 -8.80 -3.95 -12.59
N VAL A 347 -7.66 -3.25 -12.67
CA VAL A 347 -7.58 -1.78 -12.63
C VAL A 347 -7.25 -1.21 -14.01
N THR A 348 -7.99 -0.19 -14.40
CA THR A 348 -7.79 0.59 -15.62
C THR A 348 -7.75 2.09 -15.30
N VAL A 349 -7.20 2.90 -16.21
CA VAL A 349 -7.23 4.36 -16.15
C VAL A 349 -7.71 4.93 -17.46
N THR A 350 -8.55 5.96 -17.41
CA THR A 350 -9.04 6.70 -18.57
C THR A 350 -8.93 8.20 -18.31
N ALA A 351 -8.72 9.00 -19.35
CA ALA A 351 -8.83 10.45 -19.27
C ALA A 351 -10.30 10.82 -19.57
N THR A 352 -11.09 11.01 -18.52
CA THR A 352 -12.52 11.36 -18.65
C THR A 352 -12.72 12.80 -19.11
N ARG A 353 -11.72 13.65 -18.84
CA ARG A 353 -11.55 14.97 -19.46
C ARG A 353 -10.14 15.05 -20.03
N PRO A 354 -9.98 14.71 -21.33
CA PRO A 354 -8.66 14.49 -21.93
C PRO A 354 -7.92 15.77 -22.32
N ALA A 355 -8.52 16.94 -22.13
CA ALA A 355 -7.90 18.22 -22.45
C ALA A 355 -8.19 19.26 -21.37
N THR A 356 -7.18 20.09 -21.11
CA THR A 356 -7.24 21.23 -20.20
C THR A 356 -6.37 22.36 -20.77
N ASP A 357 -6.44 23.52 -20.17
CA ASP A 357 -5.62 24.68 -20.50
C ASP A 357 -5.09 25.34 -19.20
N GLU A 358 -4.06 26.16 -19.31
CA GLU A 358 -3.43 26.84 -18.18
C GLU A 358 -4.31 27.92 -17.55
N SER A 359 -5.41 28.32 -18.19
CA SER A 359 -6.36 29.23 -17.57
C SER A 359 -7.04 28.61 -16.35
N GLY A 360 -7.02 27.28 -16.26
CA GLY A 360 -7.65 26.51 -15.19
C GLY A 360 -9.18 26.52 -15.23
N ALA A 361 -9.77 27.10 -16.31
CA ALA A 361 -11.23 27.19 -16.44
C ALA A 361 -11.89 25.82 -16.64
N ARG A 362 -11.14 24.85 -17.18
CA ARG A 362 -11.60 23.49 -17.45
C ARG A 362 -10.55 22.49 -17.00
N PRO A 363 -10.61 22.04 -15.74
CA PRO A 363 -9.64 21.05 -15.26
C PRO A 363 -9.75 19.73 -16.03
N GLY A 364 -8.62 19.12 -16.31
CA GLY A 364 -8.53 17.76 -16.82
C GLY A 364 -8.90 16.74 -15.75
N GLU A 365 -9.24 15.50 -16.15
CA GLU A 365 -9.61 14.46 -15.18
C GLU A 365 -9.18 13.08 -15.65
N PHE A 366 -8.47 12.38 -14.79
CA PHE A 366 -8.19 10.95 -14.91
C PHE A 366 -9.14 10.18 -14.00
N THR A 367 -9.75 9.12 -14.52
CA THR A 367 -10.57 8.21 -13.73
C THR A 367 -9.93 6.83 -13.69
N PHE A 368 -9.63 6.37 -12.47
CA PHE A 368 -9.20 5.01 -12.18
C PHE A 368 -10.43 4.17 -11.86
N THR A 369 -10.57 3.04 -12.54
CA THR A 369 -11.71 2.13 -12.37
C THR A 369 -11.21 0.75 -12.00
N ARG A 370 -11.89 0.08 -11.06
CA ARG A 370 -11.70 -1.33 -10.75
C ARG A 370 -12.92 -2.14 -11.11
N THR A 371 -12.71 -3.39 -11.57
CA THR A 371 -13.74 -4.41 -11.70
C THR A 371 -13.58 -5.46 -10.61
N GLY A 372 -14.66 -6.17 -10.27
CA GLY A 372 -14.64 -7.20 -9.23
C GLY A 372 -14.97 -6.66 -7.84
N ASP A 373 -14.28 -7.17 -6.83
CA ASP A 373 -14.56 -6.85 -5.42
C ASP A 373 -14.37 -5.36 -5.09
N THR A 374 -15.34 -4.79 -4.38
CA THR A 374 -15.34 -3.39 -3.93
C THR A 374 -15.38 -3.24 -2.40
N LEU A 375 -15.40 -4.31 -1.64
CA LEU A 375 -15.60 -4.28 -0.18
C LEU A 375 -14.56 -3.44 0.56
N THR A 376 -13.31 -3.46 0.11
CA THR A 376 -12.26 -2.66 0.75
C THR A 376 -11.75 -1.55 -0.16
N ALA A 377 -11.12 -0.55 0.43
CA ALA A 377 -10.37 0.45 -0.32
C ALA A 377 -9.22 -0.22 -1.08
N LEU A 378 -8.96 0.23 -2.30
CA LEU A 378 -7.87 -0.27 -3.14
C LEU A 378 -6.88 0.86 -3.40
N ILE A 379 -5.64 0.70 -2.96
CA ILE A 379 -4.55 1.62 -3.28
C ILE A 379 -3.98 1.22 -4.64
N VAL A 380 -4.14 2.09 -5.62
CA VAL A 380 -3.60 1.92 -6.98
C VAL A 380 -2.32 2.73 -7.10
N ARG A 381 -1.26 2.10 -7.59
CA ARG A 381 0.01 2.77 -7.92
C ARG A 381 0.01 3.15 -9.39
N TYR A 382 0.56 4.32 -9.70
CA TYR A 382 0.71 4.78 -11.08
C TYR A 382 2.03 5.53 -11.29
N GLY A 383 2.55 5.45 -12.50
CA GLY A 383 3.63 6.30 -12.98
C GLY A 383 3.08 7.57 -13.62
N VAL A 384 3.82 8.67 -13.51
CA VAL A 384 3.54 9.95 -14.16
C VAL A 384 4.57 10.16 -15.26
N GLY A 385 4.12 10.50 -16.45
CA GLY A 385 4.93 10.81 -17.64
C GLY A 385 4.26 11.87 -18.50
N GLY A 386 4.82 12.13 -19.66
CA GLY A 386 4.38 13.18 -20.58
C GLY A 386 5.46 14.25 -20.76
N SER A 387 5.15 15.34 -21.47
CA SER A 387 6.06 16.49 -21.65
C SER A 387 5.97 17.50 -20.50
N ALA A 388 4.78 17.64 -19.89
CA ALA A 388 4.57 18.52 -18.74
C ALA A 388 5.32 18.03 -17.48
N ILE A 389 5.86 18.95 -16.71
CA ILE A 389 6.72 18.70 -15.55
C ILE A 389 5.89 18.61 -14.28
N ASN A 390 5.88 17.44 -13.64
CA ASN A 390 5.17 17.19 -12.39
C ASN A 390 5.65 18.11 -11.26
N GLY A 391 4.74 18.90 -10.71
CA GLY A 391 5.00 19.87 -9.65
C GLY A 391 5.42 21.27 -10.16
N PHE A 392 5.57 21.46 -11.47
CA PHE A 392 5.85 22.74 -12.10
C PHE A 392 4.63 23.20 -12.93
N ASP A 393 4.25 22.44 -13.94
CA ASP A 393 3.11 22.79 -14.83
C ASP A 393 1.76 22.43 -14.20
N TYR A 394 1.77 21.65 -13.16
CA TYR A 394 0.60 21.24 -12.37
C TYR A 394 1.02 20.79 -10.96
N PRO A 395 0.11 20.78 -9.96
CA PRO A 395 0.42 20.28 -8.60
C PRO A 395 0.93 18.85 -8.61
N VAL A 396 1.88 18.54 -7.69
CA VAL A 396 2.54 17.23 -7.60
C VAL A 396 1.55 16.08 -7.52
N LEU A 397 1.63 15.15 -8.46
CA LEU A 397 0.94 13.87 -8.43
C LEU A 397 1.82 12.82 -7.75
N GLY A 398 1.37 12.29 -6.61
CA GLY A 398 2.16 11.48 -5.68
C GLY A 398 2.32 9.99 -6.06
N GLY A 399 1.91 9.55 -7.25
CA GLY A 399 2.10 8.18 -7.73
C GLY A 399 1.17 7.13 -7.13
N THR A 400 0.22 7.53 -6.27
CA THR A 400 -0.79 6.63 -5.69
C THR A 400 -2.16 7.30 -5.65
N VAL A 401 -3.22 6.50 -5.84
CA VAL A 401 -4.60 6.94 -5.64
C VAL A 401 -5.39 5.83 -4.94
N THR A 402 -6.34 6.21 -4.09
CA THR A 402 -7.19 5.26 -3.40
C THR A 402 -8.58 5.24 -4.02
N ILE A 403 -9.02 4.06 -4.49
CA ILE A 403 -10.44 3.81 -4.79
C ILE A 403 -11.10 3.43 -3.47
N PRO A 404 -12.05 4.21 -2.95
CA PRO A 404 -12.64 3.95 -1.64
C PRO A 404 -13.35 2.60 -1.55
N ALA A 405 -13.52 2.09 -0.34
CA ALA A 405 -14.37 0.94 -0.07
C ALA A 405 -15.80 1.22 -0.58
N GLY A 406 -16.42 0.21 -1.20
CA GLY A 406 -17.74 0.32 -1.84
C GLY A 406 -17.73 1.00 -3.22
N ALA A 407 -16.69 1.76 -3.59
CA ALA A 407 -16.61 2.46 -4.86
C ALA A 407 -15.95 1.61 -5.96
N ALA A 408 -16.45 1.71 -7.18
CA ALA A 408 -15.83 1.08 -8.36
C ALA A 408 -14.79 1.98 -9.04
N SER A 409 -14.75 3.28 -8.71
CA SER A 409 -13.82 4.23 -9.32
C SER A 409 -13.47 5.39 -8.41
N THR A 410 -12.42 6.11 -8.78
CA THR A 410 -12.01 7.39 -8.19
C THR A 410 -11.37 8.26 -9.28
N ALA A 411 -11.40 9.57 -9.09
CA ALA A 411 -10.85 10.51 -10.05
C ALA A 411 -9.67 11.30 -9.47
N ILE A 412 -8.74 11.67 -10.33
CA ILE A 412 -7.70 12.67 -10.10
C ILE A 412 -7.98 13.85 -11.00
N THR A 413 -8.21 15.01 -10.42
CA THR A 413 -8.36 16.27 -11.15
C THR A 413 -6.99 16.84 -11.46
N LEU A 414 -6.73 17.14 -12.72
CA LEU A 414 -5.54 17.84 -13.18
C LEU A 414 -5.88 19.32 -13.39
N LEU A 415 -5.32 20.17 -12.57
CA LEU A 415 -5.45 21.62 -12.70
C LEU A 415 -4.08 22.20 -13.03
N PRO A 416 -3.82 22.65 -14.26
CA PRO A 416 -2.55 23.25 -14.62
C PRO A 416 -2.25 24.50 -13.81
N ASN A 417 -0.97 24.74 -13.57
CA ASN A 417 -0.49 25.99 -12.99
C ASN A 417 -0.48 27.06 -14.09
N PRO A 418 -1.13 28.20 -13.86
CA PRO A 418 -1.14 29.24 -14.86
C PRO A 418 0.23 29.91 -14.96
N ASP A 419 0.73 30.09 -16.17
CA ASP A 419 1.88 30.94 -16.43
C ASP A 419 1.68 31.77 -17.72
N VAL A 420 2.72 32.32 -18.28
CA VAL A 420 2.67 33.18 -19.47
C VAL A 420 3.71 32.72 -20.51
N GLN A 421 4.29 31.55 -20.32
CA GLN A 421 5.22 30.97 -21.27
C GLN A 421 4.41 30.31 -22.41
N ASN A 422 4.98 30.32 -23.60
CA ASN A 422 4.41 29.57 -24.71
C ASN A 422 5.20 28.28 -24.89
N GLU A 423 4.68 27.22 -24.32
CA GLU A 423 5.30 25.89 -24.34
C GLU A 423 4.69 24.99 -25.40
N GLY A 424 3.58 25.42 -26.01
CA GLY A 424 2.80 24.65 -26.98
C GLY A 424 1.78 23.77 -26.31
N ILE A 425 1.59 22.55 -26.81
CA ILE A 425 0.70 21.58 -26.19
C ILE A 425 1.53 20.60 -25.38
N ASP A 426 1.36 20.65 -24.09
CA ASP A 426 1.95 19.69 -23.18
C ASP A 426 1.05 18.49 -22.88
N THR A 427 1.64 17.44 -22.35
CA THR A 427 0.92 16.20 -22.04
C THR A 427 1.24 15.72 -20.64
N VAL A 428 0.23 15.19 -19.95
CA VAL A 428 0.38 14.41 -18.72
C VAL A 428 -0.16 13.01 -18.98
N THR A 429 0.67 12.00 -18.77
CA THR A 429 0.30 10.61 -18.97
C THR A 429 0.39 9.86 -17.65
N LEU A 430 -0.72 9.25 -17.22
CA LEU A 430 -0.71 8.34 -16.08
C LEU A 430 -0.74 6.89 -16.56
N THR A 431 0.12 6.05 -15.99
CA THR A 431 0.19 4.61 -16.32
C THR A 431 0.06 3.79 -15.04
N VAL A 432 -0.93 2.91 -14.98
CA VAL A 432 -1.14 1.99 -13.84
C VAL A 432 0.07 1.08 -13.69
N ALA A 433 0.69 1.10 -12.52
CA ALA A 433 1.84 0.25 -12.19
C ALA A 433 1.36 -1.08 -11.60
N THR A 434 2.15 -2.14 -11.78
CA THR A 434 1.90 -3.44 -11.15
C THR A 434 2.08 -3.36 -9.64
N ALA A 435 1.16 -3.94 -8.88
CA ALA A 435 1.25 -4.05 -7.42
C ALA A 435 0.49 -5.29 -6.93
N LEU A 436 0.71 -5.65 -5.67
CA LEU A 436 -0.08 -6.67 -5.00
C LEU A 436 -1.52 -6.17 -4.79
N GLY A 437 -2.49 -7.07 -4.92
CA GLY A 437 -3.90 -6.79 -4.64
C GLY A 437 -4.75 -6.44 -5.86
N TYR A 438 -4.17 -6.23 -7.02
CA TYR A 438 -4.91 -6.07 -8.29
C TYR A 438 -4.11 -6.55 -9.50
N THR A 439 -4.79 -6.75 -10.61
CA THR A 439 -4.20 -6.94 -11.94
C THR A 439 -4.37 -5.68 -12.78
N VAL A 440 -3.35 -5.37 -13.58
CA VAL A 440 -3.40 -4.24 -14.51
C VAL A 440 -4.23 -4.64 -15.73
N GLY A 441 -5.27 -3.86 -16.03
CA GLY A 441 -6.15 -4.08 -17.18
C GLY A 441 -5.54 -3.61 -18.50
N PRO A 442 -6.21 -3.89 -19.63
CA PRO A 442 -5.70 -3.52 -20.94
C PRO A 442 -5.63 -2.01 -21.17
N GLN A 443 -6.57 -1.24 -20.59
CA GLN A 443 -6.54 0.23 -20.59
C GLN A 443 -5.75 0.71 -19.37
N ASN A 444 -4.43 0.56 -19.43
CA ASN A 444 -3.54 0.85 -18.32
C ASN A 444 -2.87 2.23 -18.37
N SER A 445 -3.08 2.99 -19.43
CA SER A 445 -2.49 4.32 -19.60
C SER A 445 -3.51 5.28 -20.17
N ALA A 446 -3.44 6.54 -19.75
CA ALA A 446 -4.29 7.63 -20.23
C ALA A 446 -3.49 8.92 -20.27
N THR A 447 -3.80 9.80 -21.23
CA THR A 447 -3.11 11.07 -21.44
C THR A 447 -4.10 12.23 -21.45
N ILE A 448 -3.75 13.31 -20.75
CA ILE A 448 -4.42 14.62 -20.84
C ILE A 448 -3.47 15.59 -21.52
N THR A 449 -3.99 16.41 -22.43
CA THR A 449 -3.26 17.52 -23.05
C THR A 449 -3.50 18.82 -22.26
N ILE A 450 -2.45 19.60 -22.08
CA ILE A 450 -2.49 20.96 -21.52
C ILE A 450 -2.18 21.92 -22.68
N ALA A 451 -3.07 22.84 -22.96
CA ALA A 451 -2.84 23.88 -23.94
C ALA A 451 -2.42 25.19 -23.27
N ASP A 452 -1.51 25.93 -23.91
CA ASP A 452 -1.17 27.27 -23.45
C ASP A 452 -2.42 28.17 -23.38
N SER A 453 -2.40 29.08 -22.43
CA SER A 453 -3.39 30.16 -22.37
C SER A 453 -2.93 31.35 -23.20
N PRO A 454 -3.79 31.93 -24.08
CA PRO A 454 -3.47 33.16 -24.77
C PRO A 454 -3.14 34.26 -23.76
N ALA A 455 -2.02 34.96 -23.97
CA ALA A 455 -1.61 36.07 -23.12
C ALA A 455 -1.81 37.41 -23.82
N THR A 456 -2.16 38.45 -23.05
CA THR A 456 -2.33 39.82 -23.56
C THR A 456 -1.08 40.67 -23.26
N LEU A 457 -0.46 41.22 -24.30
CA LEU A 457 0.72 42.08 -24.16
C LEU A 457 0.35 43.54 -23.93
N TYR A 458 0.96 44.15 -22.89
CA TYR A 458 0.94 45.57 -22.63
C TYR A 458 2.38 46.09 -22.76
N VAL A 459 2.55 47.27 -23.38
CA VAL A 459 3.84 47.90 -23.65
C VAL A 459 3.88 49.31 -23.10
N ALA A 460 5.02 49.66 -22.49
CA ALA A 460 5.29 51.01 -22.02
C ALA A 460 6.59 51.53 -22.63
N ALA A 461 6.58 52.69 -23.21
CA ALA A 461 7.79 53.41 -23.58
C ALA A 461 8.24 54.33 -22.41
N LEU A 462 9.44 54.06 -21.88
CA LEU A 462 9.99 54.85 -20.78
C LEU A 462 10.61 56.12 -21.29
N ARG A 463 10.24 57.22 -20.67
CA ARG A 463 10.73 58.59 -20.99
C ARG A 463 11.07 59.35 -19.71
N PRO A 464 11.98 60.36 -19.78
CA PRO A 464 12.27 61.20 -18.63
C PRO A 464 10.97 61.81 -18.03
N GLU A 465 10.90 61.78 -16.70
CA GLU A 465 9.85 62.47 -15.98
C GLU A 465 9.97 63.98 -16.14
N SER A 466 8.85 64.71 -15.97
CA SER A 466 8.87 66.17 -15.93
C SER A 466 9.73 66.75 -14.79
N SER A 467 9.93 65.96 -13.73
CA SER A 467 10.85 66.24 -12.62
C SER A 467 12.32 66.03 -12.94
N ALA A 468 12.64 65.43 -14.09
CA ALA A 468 14.00 65.12 -14.55
C ALA A 468 14.27 65.68 -15.96
N PRO A 469 14.09 67.00 -16.22
CA PRO A 469 14.13 67.54 -17.58
C PRO A 469 15.51 67.48 -18.25
N ALA A 470 16.58 67.29 -17.49
CA ALA A 470 17.94 67.13 -18.02
C ALA A 470 18.33 65.67 -18.27
N SER A 471 17.47 64.72 -17.92
CA SER A 471 17.74 63.30 -18.16
C SER A 471 17.59 62.94 -19.65
N THR A 472 18.47 62.11 -20.14
CA THR A 472 18.41 61.50 -21.47
C THR A 472 18.06 59.99 -21.41
N SER A 473 17.59 59.55 -20.23
CA SER A 473 17.24 58.15 -20.01
C SER A 473 16.03 57.74 -20.85
N SER A 474 16.05 56.51 -21.30
CA SER A 474 14.99 55.94 -22.10
C SER A 474 14.94 54.43 -21.89
N GLY A 475 13.81 53.80 -22.27
CA GLY A 475 13.67 52.38 -22.16
C GLY A 475 12.33 51.88 -22.66
N THR A 476 12.10 50.59 -22.46
CA THR A 476 10.82 49.93 -22.73
C THR A 476 10.49 48.97 -21.60
N ALA A 477 9.21 48.87 -21.29
CA ALA A 477 8.73 47.82 -20.41
C ALA A 477 7.58 47.07 -21.07
N THR A 478 7.46 45.78 -20.74
CA THR A 478 6.33 44.97 -21.18
C THR A 478 5.70 44.24 -19.99
N ILE A 479 4.39 44.09 -20.04
CA ILE A 479 3.64 43.22 -19.16
C ILE A 479 2.89 42.23 -20.06
N LEU A 480 3.11 40.94 -19.86
CA LEU A 480 2.36 39.87 -20.50
C LEU A 480 1.40 39.28 -19.45
N VAL A 481 0.09 39.42 -19.67
CA VAL A 481 -0.96 39.01 -18.73
C VAL A 481 -1.58 37.73 -19.23
N SER A 482 -1.66 36.69 -18.38
CA SER A 482 -2.35 35.43 -18.71
C SER A 482 -3.83 35.67 -19.02
N GLU A 483 -4.46 34.79 -19.79
CA GLU A 483 -5.89 34.89 -20.14
C GLU A 483 -6.78 34.93 -18.88
N SER A 484 -6.39 34.18 -17.83
CA SER A 484 -7.10 34.20 -16.55
C SER A 484 -7.08 35.55 -15.86
N GLY A 485 -6.21 36.48 -16.29
CA GLY A 485 -6.02 37.78 -15.65
C GLY A 485 -5.46 37.69 -14.22
N ARG A 486 -4.89 36.56 -13.83
CA ARG A 486 -4.39 36.34 -12.46
C ARG A 486 -2.88 36.53 -12.33
N LEU A 487 -2.14 36.31 -13.38
CA LEU A 487 -0.68 36.34 -13.40
C LEU A 487 -0.18 37.22 -14.55
N ALA A 488 0.92 37.91 -14.32
CA ALA A 488 1.64 38.66 -15.35
C ALA A 488 3.15 38.46 -15.23
N SER A 489 3.85 38.49 -16.36
CA SER A 489 5.31 38.58 -16.45
C SER A 489 5.74 39.94 -16.91
N ILE A 490 6.72 40.54 -16.22
CA ILE A 490 7.17 41.93 -16.41
C ILE A 490 8.63 41.92 -16.89
N ASN A 491 8.88 42.61 -17.98
CA ASN A 491 10.24 42.93 -18.43
C ASN A 491 10.42 44.44 -18.48
N VAL A 492 11.60 44.91 -18.05
CA VAL A 492 11.95 46.34 -18.10
C VAL A 492 13.38 46.48 -18.57
N THR A 493 13.60 47.23 -19.64
CA THR A 493 14.91 47.58 -20.16
C THR A 493 15.04 49.11 -20.18
N PHE A 494 16.18 49.60 -19.80
CA PHE A 494 16.45 51.05 -19.79
C PHE A 494 17.96 51.33 -20.03
N SER A 495 18.24 52.57 -20.43
CA SER A 495 19.61 53.05 -20.66
C SER A 495 19.72 54.53 -20.25
N ASN A 496 20.98 54.98 -20.13
CA ASN A 496 21.32 56.39 -19.88
C ASN A 496 20.72 57.01 -18.62
N LEU A 497 20.60 56.23 -17.54
CA LEU A 497 20.24 56.82 -16.23
C LEU A 497 21.34 57.79 -15.81
N SER A 498 20.94 58.92 -15.22
CA SER A 498 21.83 60.01 -14.79
C SER A 498 22.66 59.64 -13.56
N SER A 499 22.27 58.63 -12.83
CA SER A 499 22.93 58.12 -11.63
C SER A 499 22.46 56.68 -11.31
N ALA A 500 23.03 56.10 -10.26
CA ALA A 500 22.65 54.75 -9.83
C ALA A 500 21.13 54.65 -9.54
N GLN A 501 20.54 53.57 -10.01
CA GLN A 501 19.16 53.24 -9.70
C GLN A 501 19.00 53.03 -8.19
N VAL A 502 17.91 53.63 -7.62
CA VAL A 502 17.52 53.46 -6.22
C VAL A 502 16.37 52.48 -6.11
N SER A 503 15.35 52.62 -6.97
CA SER A 503 14.20 51.70 -7.01
C SER A 503 13.62 51.58 -8.42
N ALA A 504 12.86 50.51 -8.64
CA ALA A 504 11.95 50.37 -9.75
C ALA A 504 10.63 49.78 -9.22
N HIS A 505 9.52 50.22 -9.80
CA HIS A 505 8.20 49.86 -9.25
C HIS A 505 7.08 50.08 -10.27
N LEU A 506 5.96 49.37 -10.06
CA LEU A 506 4.68 49.68 -10.70
C LEU A 506 3.84 50.55 -9.77
N ARG A 507 3.15 51.54 -10.35
CA ARG A 507 2.21 52.43 -9.67
C ARG A 507 0.91 52.59 -10.46
N ILE A 508 -0.14 53.02 -9.79
CA ILE A 508 -1.43 53.34 -10.41
C ILE A 508 -1.66 54.84 -10.52
N SER A 509 -2.16 55.30 -11.68
CA SER A 509 -2.56 56.67 -11.95
C SER A 509 -4.06 56.85 -11.69
N PRO A 510 -4.56 58.04 -11.21
CA PRO A 510 -3.79 59.28 -10.94
C PRO A 510 -3.21 59.34 -9.52
N THR A 511 -3.52 58.42 -8.63
CA THR A 511 -3.15 58.51 -7.20
C THR A 511 -1.65 58.36 -6.97
N GLY A 512 -0.93 57.66 -7.85
CA GLY A 512 0.48 57.35 -7.68
C GLY A 512 0.78 56.24 -6.68
N ASP A 513 -0.27 55.53 -6.25
CA ASP A 513 -0.13 54.47 -5.26
C ASP A 513 0.79 53.34 -5.76
N TYR A 514 1.58 52.82 -4.84
CA TYR A 514 2.53 51.76 -5.08
C TYR A 514 1.83 50.41 -5.21
N LEU A 515 2.10 49.69 -6.28
CA LEU A 515 1.53 48.38 -6.53
C LEU A 515 2.51 47.26 -6.21
N ILE A 516 3.71 47.28 -6.80
CA ILE A 516 4.74 46.24 -6.65
C ILE A 516 6.14 46.80 -6.90
N GLY A 517 7.12 46.38 -6.11
CA GLY A 517 8.54 46.61 -6.35
C GLY A 517 9.11 45.65 -7.39
N LEU A 518 9.98 46.18 -8.23
CA LEU A 518 10.71 45.38 -9.21
C LEU A 518 12.17 45.21 -8.80
N PRO A 519 12.84 44.15 -9.23
CA PRO A 519 14.27 43.97 -9.01
C PRO A 519 15.11 45.15 -9.55
N SER A 520 16.25 45.41 -8.92
CA SER A 520 17.19 46.43 -9.41
C SER A 520 17.87 45.97 -10.69
N GLY A 521 18.15 46.89 -11.58
CA GLY A 521 18.74 46.64 -12.88
C GLY A 521 17.69 46.35 -13.96
N GLN A 522 18.17 45.73 -15.05
CA GLN A 522 17.27 45.25 -16.11
C GLN A 522 16.40 44.13 -15.55
N VAL A 523 15.11 44.20 -15.79
CA VAL A 523 14.13 43.23 -15.29
C VAL A 523 13.78 42.26 -16.41
N SER A 524 13.85 40.95 -16.15
CA SER A 524 13.42 39.91 -17.08
C SER A 524 12.54 38.90 -16.35
N GLY A 525 11.30 38.73 -16.80
CA GLY A 525 10.39 37.70 -16.31
C GLY A 525 9.90 37.89 -14.86
N ALA A 526 9.95 39.10 -14.29
CA ALA A 526 9.43 39.31 -12.93
C ALA A 526 7.94 38.99 -12.88
N GLN A 527 7.54 38.16 -11.94
CA GLN A 527 6.16 37.73 -11.80
C GLN A 527 5.33 38.75 -11.00
N TRP A 528 4.12 39.04 -11.48
CA TRP A 528 3.15 39.82 -10.79
C TRP A 528 1.81 39.09 -10.70
N THR A 529 1.46 38.67 -9.52
CA THR A 529 0.13 38.10 -9.25
C THR A 529 -0.83 39.24 -8.89
N PHE A 530 -1.97 39.32 -9.57
CA PHE A 530 -3.00 40.33 -9.29
C PHE A 530 -3.71 40.01 -7.97
N THR A 531 -3.00 40.20 -6.85
CA THR A 531 -3.56 40.15 -5.49
C THR A 531 -3.99 41.53 -5.04
N PRO A 532 -5.01 41.67 -4.18
CA PRO A 532 -5.43 42.98 -3.69
C PRO A 532 -4.27 43.77 -3.05
N VAL A 533 -4.15 45.06 -3.39
CA VAL A 533 -3.14 46.00 -2.87
C VAL A 533 -3.82 47.26 -2.39
N GLY A 534 -3.69 47.57 -1.11
CA GLY A 534 -4.36 48.76 -0.52
C GLY A 534 -5.88 48.72 -0.77
N PRO A 535 -6.46 49.77 -1.36
CA PRO A 535 -7.90 49.83 -1.66
C PRO A 535 -8.30 49.08 -2.94
N TYR A 536 -7.33 48.57 -3.72
CA TYR A 536 -7.57 47.97 -5.04
C TYR A 536 -7.77 46.48 -4.95
N SER A 537 -8.89 45.97 -5.44
CA SER A 537 -9.10 44.53 -5.66
C SER A 537 -8.29 44.02 -6.85
N SER A 538 -8.16 42.69 -6.99
CA SER A 538 -7.54 42.06 -8.17
C SER A 538 -8.18 42.54 -9.50
N ALA A 539 -9.50 42.71 -9.51
CA ALA A 539 -10.22 43.20 -10.68
C ALA A 539 -9.91 44.67 -10.98
N ASP A 540 -9.76 45.51 -9.94
CA ASP A 540 -9.41 46.93 -10.11
C ASP A 540 -8.01 47.09 -10.70
N LEU A 541 -7.05 46.27 -10.25
CA LEU A 541 -5.67 46.27 -10.76
C LEU A 541 -5.62 45.89 -12.24
N LEU A 542 -6.33 44.81 -12.62
CA LEU A 542 -6.43 44.38 -14.01
C LEU A 542 -7.12 45.41 -14.89
N ASN A 543 -8.21 46.03 -14.39
CA ASN A 543 -8.93 47.10 -15.11
C ASN A 543 -8.08 48.37 -15.26
N ALA A 544 -7.30 48.71 -14.24
CA ALA A 544 -6.36 49.83 -14.32
C ALA A 544 -5.29 49.61 -15.41
N LEU A 545 -4.74 48.40 -15.49
CA LEU A 545 -3.81 48.03 -16.55
C LEU A 545 -4.44 48.12 -17.94
N LYS A 546 -5.64 47.56 -18.10
CA LYS A 546 -6.41 47.62 -19.36
C LYS A 546 -6.72 49.03 -19.79
N SER A 547 -6.94 49.93 -18.85
CA SER A 547 -7.26 51.36 -19.09
C SER A 547 -6.04 52.25 -19.26
N GLY A 548 -4.81 51.71 -19.23
CA GLY A 548 -3.58 52.49 -19.34
C GLY A 548 -3.22 53.26 -18.07
N ASN A 549 -3.81 52.92 -16.94
CA ASN A 549 -3.61 53.61 -15.66
C ASN A 549 -2.48 52.97 -14.81
N VAL A 550 -1.84 51.92 -15.26
CA VAL A 550 -0.65 51.36 -14.61
C VAL A 550 0.60 51.86 -15.34
N TYR A 551 1.56 52.33 -14.57
CA TYR A 551 2.86 52.75 -15.12
C TYR A 551 4.02 52.16 -14.33
N VAL A 552 5.15 52.02 -15.01
CA VAL A 552 6.43 51.70 -14.38
C VAL A 552 7.24 52.96 -14.18
N GLY A 553 7.86 53.09 -13.01
CA GLY A 553 8.77 54.17 -12.66
C GLY A 553 10.12 53.66 -12.21
N ILE A 554 11.19 54.36 -12.52
CA ILE A 554 12.55 54.12 -12.05
C ILE A 554 13.07 55.37 -11.36
N ASP A 555 13.43 55.22 -10.10
CA ASP A 555 14.02 56.27 -9.28
C ASP A 555 15.53 56.12 -9.24
N THR A 556 16.24 57.22 -9.24
CA THR A 556 17.70 57.25 -9.17
C THR A 556 18.20 58.15 -8.07
N ALA A 557 19.48 58.11 -7.75
CA ALA A 557 20.08 58.97 -6.72
C ALA A 557 19.93 60.47 -7.04
N ASN A 558 19.99 60.87 -8.30
CA ASN A 558 19.78 62.24 -8.73
C ASN A 558 18.29 62.64 -8.77
N TYR A 559 17.42 61.69 -9.00
CA TYR A 559 15.97 61.87 -9.12
C TYR A 559 15.20 60.84 -8.26
N PRO A 560 15.19 61.03 -6.94
CA PRO A 560 14.58 60.07 -6.02
C PRO A 560 13.04 60.01 -6.08
N GLN A 561 12.41 60.92 -6.82
CA GLN A 561 10.94 60.96 -7.06
C GLN A 561 10.57 60.46 -8.47
N GLY A 562 11.52 59.89 -9.21
CA GLY A 562 11.38 59.39 -10.57
C GLY A 562 12.29 60.07 -11.57
N GLU A 563 13.13 59.31 -12.24
CA GLU A 563 13.93 59.78 -13.39
C GLU A 563 13.21 59.46 -14.69
N VAL A 564 12.67 58.23 -14.81
CA VAL A 564 12.02 57.79 -16.03
C VAL A 564 10.76 56.97 -15.70
N ARG A 565 9.71 57.16 -16.48
CA ARG A 565 8.49 56.39 -16.40
C ARG A 565 7.84 56.11 -17.74
N GLY A 566 6.94 55.09 -17.77
CA GLY A 566 6.08 54.80 -18.92
C GLY A 566 4.78 54.14 -18.49
N ALA A 567 3.65 54.60 -19.05
CA ALA A 567 2.35 53.98 -18.84
C ALA A 567 2.18 52.81 -19.81
N PHE A 568 1.62 51.74 -19.32
CA PHE A 568 1.33 50.53 -20.11
C PHE A 568 0.06 50.74 -20.95
N VAL A 569 0.17 50.44 -22.23
CA VAL A 569 -0.95 50.40 -23.18
C VAL A 569 -0.98 49.03 -23.84
N GLN A 570 -2.18 48.53 -24.14
CA GLN A 570 -2.32 47.25 -24.82
C GLN A 570 -1.63 47.29 -26.19
N GLY A 571 -0.70 46.39 -26.43
CA GLY A 571 -0.02 46.21 -27.72
C GLY A 571 -1.00 45.73 -28.80
N ALA A 572 -0.82 46.16 -30.03
CA ALA A 572 -1.60 45.66 -31.14
C ALA A 572 -1.19 44.19 -31.46
N GLY A 573 -2.09 43.28 -31.19
CA GLY A 573 -1.97 41.86 -31.53
C GLY A 573 -1.63 40.95 -30.35
N THR A 574 -2.19 39.73 -30.36
CA THR A 574 -1.78 38.64 -29.49
C THR A 574 -0.36 38.23 -29.87
N ARG A 575 0.60 38.49 -29.03
CA ARG A 575 1.95 37.94 -29.22
C ARG A 575 2.08 36.74 -28.32
N VAL A 576 2.35 35.60 -28.94
CA VAL A 576 2.83 34.42 -28.26
C VAL A 576 4.24 34.76 -27.75
N PHE A 577 4.46 34.70 -26.46
CA PHE A 577 5.78 34.88 -25.87
C PHE A 577 6.63 33.68 -26.24
N THR A 578 7.75 33.91 -26.92
CA THR A 578 8.79 32.89 -27.03
C THR A 578 9.64 33.03 -25.78
N PRO A 579 9.70 32.05 -24.88
CA PRO A 579 10.56 32.13 -23.72
C PRO A 579 12.00 32.42 -24.18
N PRO A 580 12.80 33.19 -23.42
CA PRO A 580 14.23 33.13 -23.61
C PRO A 580 14.62 31.66 -23.52
N ALA A 581 15.48 31.20 -24.44
CA ALA A 581 16.03 29.85 -24.37
C ALA A 581 16.38 29.55 -22.90
N PRO A 582 16.01 28.35 -22.38
CA PRO A 582 16.33 28.01 -21.01
C PRO A 582 17.80 28.37 -20.78
N PRO A 583 18.14 28.98 -19.64
CA PRO A 583 19.51 29.35 -19.37
C PRO A 583 20.36 28.14 -19.71
N SER A 584 21.33 28.31 -20.60
CA SER A 584 22.25 27.23 -21.02
C SER A 584 22.63 26.50 -19.75
N ALA A 585 22.35 25.18 -19.68
CA ALA A 585 22.54 24.41 -18.49
C ALA A 585 23.81 24.88 -17.79
N VAL A 586 23.66 25.45 -16.60
CA VAL A 586 24.81 25.98 -15.87
C VAL A 586 25.71 24.77 -15.66
N SER A 587 26.81 24.69 -16.41
CA SER A 587 27.80 23.65 -16.18
C SER A 587 28.24 23.78 -14.73
N LEU A 588 28.00 22.75 -13.94
CA LEU A 588 28.37 22.73 -12.53
C LEU A 588 29.90 22.81 -12.36
N GLY A 589 30.64 22.62 -13.46
CA GLY A 589 32.10 22.72 -13.49
C GLY A 589 32.77 21.61 -12.67
N ASN A 590 34.07 21.82 -12.41
CA ASN A 590 34.83 20.88 -11.60
C ASN A 590 34.65 21.17 -10.12
N ALA A 591 34.30 20.16 -9.36
CA ALA A 591 34.01 20.27 -7.93
C ALA A 591 35.27 20.61 -7.12
N THR A 592 35.17 21.63 -6.25
CA THR A 592 36.12 21.75 -5.13
C THR A 592 35.80 20.67 -4.08
N ALA A 593 36.67 20.43 -3.11
CA ALA A 593 36.39 19.46 -2.03
C ALA A 593 35.13 19.83 -1.23
N VAL A 594 34.81 21.12 -1.09
CA VAL A 594 33.60 21.62 -0.41
C VAL A 594 32.36 21.35 -1.26
N ASP A 595 32.46 21.59 -2.58
CA ASP A 595 31.37 21.34 -3.51
C ASP A 595 31.08 19.83 -3.61
N ALA A 596 32.13 19.00 -3.70
CA ALA A 596 31.99 17.54 -3.68
C ALA A 596 31.33 17.04 -2.40
N ALA A 597 31.74 17.56 -1.24
CA ALA A 597 31.13 17.20 0.04
C ALA A 597 29.64 17.60 0.10
N ARG A 598 29.31 18.84 -0.28
CA ARG A 598 27.92 19.33 -0.32
C ARG A 598 27.05 18.52 -1.29
N PHE A 599 27.55 18.33 -2.50
CA PHE A 599 26.84 17.61 -3.55
C PHE A 599 26.53 16.17 -3.13
N LEU A 600 27.55 15.43 -2.67
CA LEU A 600 27.36 14.06 -2.21
C LEU A 600 26.46 13.97 -0.97
N THR A 601 26.52 14.93 -0.04
CA THR A 601 25.61 14.97 1.12
C THR A 601 24.15 15.15 0.71
N GLN A 602 23.87 15.85 -0.39
CA GLN A 602 22.51 16.06 -0.89
C GLN A 602 22.00 14.92 -1.79
N THR A 603 22.91 14.21 -2.46
CA THR A 603 22.56 13.18 -3.44
C THR A 603 22.73 11.74 -2.94
N THR A 604 23.37 11.56 -1.79
CA THR A 604 23.63 10.25 -1.16
C THR A 604 23.23 10.26 0.33
N PHE A 605 23.27 9.10 0.97
CA PHE A 605 22.94 8.97 2.42
C PHE A 605 24.10 9.37 3.35
N GLY A 606 25.09 10.09 2.84
CA GLY A 606 26.25 10.59 3.55
C GLY A 606 27.56 10.10 2.91
N PRO A 607 28.38 11.01 2.40
CA PRO A 607 29.60 10.64 1.69
C PRO A 607 30.71 10.18 2.65
N THR A 608 31.48 9.21 2.20
CA THR A 608 32.74 8.88 2.82
C THR A 608 33.83 9.89 2.41
N ARG A 609 34.90 9.98 3.20
CA ARG A 609 36.06 10.83 2.84
C ARG A 609 36.67 10.42 1.50
N ALA A 610 36.67 9.14 1.18
CA ALA A 610 37.21 8.62 -0.08
C ALA A 610 36.37 9.09 -1.28
N GLU A 611 35.04 9.09 -1.17
CA GLU A 611 34.14 9.57 -2.22
C GLU A 611 34.26 11.07 -2.45
N ILE A 612 34.43 11.88 -1.40
CA ILE A 612 34.68 13.30 -1.51
C ILE A 612 35.98 13.55 -2.26
N ILE A 613 37.05 12.83 -1.91
CA ILE A 613 38.37 12.94 -2.60
C ILE A 613 38.25 12.52 -4.07
N ALA A 614 37.53 11.43 -4.35
CA ALA A 614 37.35 10.91 -5.71
C ALA A 614 36.57 11.90 -6.60
N LEU A 615 35.61 12.63 -6.04
CA LEU A 615 34.80 13.60 -6.79
C LEU A 615 35.50 14.97 -6.92
N THR A 616 36.44 15.29 -6.03
CA THR A 616 37.19 16.56 -6.08
C THR A 616 37.98 16.67 -7.39
N GLY A 617 37.79 17.77 -8.11
CA GLY A 617 38.38 18.01 -9.41
C GLY A 617 37.64 17.36 -10.59
N GLN A 618 36.63 16.56 -10.34
CA GLN A 618 35.78 15.98 -11.39
C GLN A 618 34.68 16.97 -11.80
N ASN A 619 34.25 16.86 -13.06
CA ASN A 619 33.10 17.61 -13.56
C ASN A 619 31.80 16.98 -13.02
N LEU A 620 31.00 17.76 -12.32
CA LEU A 620 29.77 17.27 -11.68
C LEU A 620 28.71 16.80 -12.68
N ASP A 621 28.59 17.47 -13.84
CA ASP A 621 27.64 17.07 -14.88
C ASP A 621 28.01 15.71 -15.48
N ALA A 622 29.31 15.49 -15.72
CA ALA A 622 29.85 14.21 -16.20
C ALA A 622 29.64 13.10 -15.16
N TRP A 623 29.80 13.40 -13.88
CA TRP A 623 29.58 12.45 -12.81
C TRP A 623 28.08 12.04 -12.72
N ILE A 624 27.15 13.03 -12.77
CA ILE A 624 25.69 12.76 -12.78
C ILE A 624 25.33 11.84 -13.96
N THR A 625 25.82 12.16 -15.16
CA THR A 625 25.59 11.37 -16.36
C THR A 625 26.09 9.93 -16.20
N ALA A 626 27.28 9.77 -15.61
CA ALA A 626 27.85 8.45 -15.33
C ALA A 626 27.01 7.66 -14.30
N GLN A 627 26.50 8.31 -13.25
CA GLN A 627 25.62 7.67 -12.28
C GLN A 627 24.29 7.23 -12.89
N GLN A 628 23.70 8.05 -13.75
CA GLN A 628 22.46 7.70 -14.47
C GLN A 628 22.62 6.52 -15.43
N ALA A 629 23.82 6.27 -15.91
CA ALA A 629 24.15 5.14 -16.79
C ALA A 629 24.41 3.82 -16.02
N LEU A 630 24.54 3.86 -14.69
CA LEU A 630 24.74 2.66 -13.89
C LEU A 630 23.47 1.80 -13.86
N PRO A 631 23.60 0.47 -13.91
CA PRO A 631 22.46 -0.41 -13.78
C PRO A 631 21.82 -0.24 -12.39
N PHE A 632 20.50 -0.14 -12.36
CA PHE A 632 19.72 0.00 -11.11
C PHE A 632 19.93 -1.23 -10.23
N THR A 633 20.56 -1.05 -9.08
CA THR A 633 20.74 -2.11 -8.07
C THR A 633 19.60 -2.03 -7.07
N SER A 634 18.70 -3.04 -7.03
CA SER A 634 17.63 -3.02 -6.04
C SER A 634 18.20 -3.28 -4.63
N HIS A 635 17.78 -2.52 -3.63
CA HIS A 635 18.13 -2.73 -2.23
C HIS A 635 17.84 -4.17 -1.76
N ARG A 636 16.78 -4.79 -2.30
CA ARG A 636 16.45 -6.18 -2.02
C ARG A 636 17.53 -7.15 -2.49
N ALA A 637 18.09 -6.95 -3.69
CA ALA A 637 19.16 -7.80 -4.21
C ALA A 637 20.44 -7.67 -3.39
N ALA A 638 20.79 -6.45 -2.97
CA ALA A 638 21.94 -6.17 -2.11
C ALA A 638 21.80 -6.82 -0.72
N ILE A 639 20.60 -6.75 -0.11
CA ILE A 639 20.32 -7.39 1.18
C ILE A 639 20.39 -8.92 1.07
N ILE A 640 19.90 -9.51 -0.03
CA ILE A 640 19.97 -10.95 -0.26
C ILE A 640 21.42 -11.42 -0.45
N ASP A 641 22.23 -10.65 -1.20
CA ASP A 641 23.64 -10.93 -1.43
C ASP A 641 24.44 -10.86 -0.11
N ASP A 642 24.18 -9.86 0.71
CA ASP A 642 24.80 -9.71 2.05
C ASP A 642 24.43 -10.86 2.99
N ARG A 643 23.17 -11.29 3.02
CA ARG A 643 22.73 -12.48 3.77
C ARG A 643 23.41 -13.75 3.30
N THR A 644 23.65 -13.88 2.00
CA THR A 644 24.30 -15.05 1.42
C THR A 644 25.79 -15.10 1.75
N ARG A 645 26.47 -13.95 1.77
CA ARG A 645 27.90 -13.84 2.08
C ARG A 645 28.22 -14.03 3.56
N TYR A 646 27.37 -13.54 4.45
CA TYR A 646 27.69 -13.42 5.88
C TYR A 646 26.81 -14.27 6.80
N GLY A 647 25.86 -15.03 6.28
CA GLY A 647 25.17 -16.12 6.98
C GLY A 647 24.36 -15.73 8.22
N GLY A 648 23.82 -14.51 8.30
CA GLY A 648 23.13 -14.05 9.50
C GLY A 648 22.23 -12.84 9.33
N SER A 649 21.71 -12.30 10.44
CA SER A 649 21.00 -11.02 10.46
C SER A 649 21.93 -9.88 10.05
N PRO A 650 21.45 -8.89 9.27
CA PRO A 650 22.26 -7.74 8.86
C PRO A 650 22.80 -7.03 10.10
N SER A 651 24.13 -6.92 10.21
CA SER A 651 24.74 -6.07 11.23
C SER A 651 24.65 -4.62 10.81
N THR A 652 24.58 -3.70 11.78
CA THR A 652 24.56 -2.24 11.53
C THR A 652 25.80 -1.75 10.78
N THR A 653 26.88 -2.53 10.72
CA THR A 653 28.09 -2.24 9.96
C THR A 653 27.92 -2.46 8.45
N ASN A 654 26.98 -3.30 8.03
CA ASN A 654 26.77 -3.64 6.61
C ASN A 654 25.78 -2.71 5.91
N PHE A 655 25.01 -1.90 6.66
CA PHE A 655 24.10 -0.90 6.09
C PHE A 655 24.86 0.18 5.28
N ASN A 656 26.11 0.47 5.64
CA ASN A 656 26.96 1.44 4.94
C ASN A 656 27.60 0.88 3.65
N ALA A 657 27.51 -0.42 3.39
CA ALA A 657 28.04 -1.04 2.16
C ALA A 657 26.99 -1.18 1.05
N ILE A 658 25.73 -0.83 1.34
CA ILE A 658 24.60 -0.95 0.41
C ILE A 658 24.28 0.40 -0.28
N HIS A 659 25.03 1.45 0.09
CA HIS A 659 24.86 2.80 -0.45
C HIS A 659 25.94 3.19 -1.42
#